data_20a78da40f8757fd266153496b741a51
#
_entry.id   20a78da40f8757fd266153496b741a51
#
_cell.length_a   1.000
_cell.length_b   1.000
_cell.length_c   1.000
_cell.angle_alpha   90.00
_cell.angle_beta   90.00
_cell.angle_gamma   90.00
#
_symmetry.space_group_name_H-M   'P 1'
#
loop_
_entity.id
_entity.type
_entity.pdbx_description
1 polymer ?
#
loop_
_entity_poly.entity_id
_entity_poly.type
_entity_poly.pdbx_seq_one_letter_code
_entity_poly.pdbx_strand_id
1 'polypeptide(L)'
;MNKLRFMFAMAIVATLSLGTAMAQDLSSQRGERQDVGEMLGHKIDHGGLVINPTPQHIYTLRSLPLDITNGVALKGKAAKAFASEIDFIKQSRKGAKLVINYTKGGWDENDEMPNKSGSYAINVHHREGITITAYDELGAFYALQTLRQIVESPRAQEGTIPALVIRDWPDLKYRGVVEGFYGTPWSHATRLSLIDFYGRHKMNYYVYGPKDDPYHSSPYWREEYPADEAAQIKELVEACNRNRVHFVWAVHPGKDIKWEESDIQNLKNKFDAMYKLGVRAFAIHFDDIEGAGTNPYYQTELMNILNEEFVAVKGDVEPLIVCPTEYTRLWANPTERGSLVIYGNELDPSVDVFWTGDAVCSDMTESTMEWISSRIKRPALFWWNFPVTDYARHIVMQGPVYGLANTMDETKTRGILSNPMEHGEASKLALYSVGDFAWNTEAYNPIDSWERALEELAPEVKEAYRLFAIHSCDTETGYRRWESWETETFSFATYDAEVAARLKEELKRIIAVPAAMEAMENKALLGELRPWLVEFEKLGTRCLKAIECYELYTAGDYDAFWELYADNIMTEEEVAMYDAHRVGTMKLKPFYERIMDDMAAAYFESLTGVKASTLAPVGTYRSLGAPQSKYMFDNDPETYYHSGDGQRTDDFVGADMGIVREVREIRIIQGRNSVDDVDYFDHTVLEYSVDGETWVALTEPLEGVYEIEWKGEPFEARYVGIRKLESKKRNWLAIRSFDINPVTKAEYGIDNNPFTALATEGKASFTVKEGITTATLLMGTPEAGARVKMLDAEGNTLSDMEVSKAILHLDCVGAATIELSGVALVYECLFR
;
A
#
# COMPACT_ATOMS: atom_id res chain seq x y z
N MET A 1 -28.12 19.46 3.02
CA MET A 1 -26.78 19.30 2.42
C MET A 1 -25.71 18.89 3.45
N ASN A 2 -25.69 19.37 4.68
CA ASN A 2 -24.67 18.96 5.66
C ASN A 2 -24.88 17.54 6.28
N LYS A 3 -26.11 17.03 6.36
CA LYS A 3 -26.36 15.66 6.85
C LYS A 3 -25.96 14.58 5.83
N LEU A 4 -26.02 14.85 4.55
CA LEU A 4 -25.59 13.90 3.50
C LEU A 4 -24.05 13.79 3.41
N ARG A 5 -23.33 14.91 3.65
CA ARG A 5 -21.85 14.88 3.72
C ARG A 5 -21.33 14.12 4.95
N PHE A 6 -22.06 14.21 6.07
CA PHE A 6 -21.69 13.49 7.30
C PHE A 6 -21.95 11.98 7.19
N MET A 7 -23.04 11.56 6.53
CA MET A 7 -23.32 10.14 6.26
C MET A 7 -22.35 9.54 5.23
N PHE A 8 -21.88 10.33 4.25
CA PHE A 8 -20.86 9.88 3.30
C PHE A 8 -19.47 9.74 3.95
N ALA A 9 -19.10 10.65 4.84
CA ALA A 9 -17.86 10.54 5.62
C ALA A 9 -17.89 9.34 6.58
N MET A 10 -19.02 9.07 7.24
CA MET A 10 -19.16 7.89 8.12
C MET A 10 -19.19 6.56 7.35
N ALA A 11 -19.75 6.51 6.14
CA ALA A 11 -19.70 5.28 5.33
C ALA A 11 -18.28 4.99 4.82
N ILE A 12 -17.49 6.02 4.48
CA ILE A 12 -16.10 5.88 4.05
C ILE A 12 -15.21 5.48 5.23
N VAL A 13 -15.42 6.05 6.41
CA VAL A 13 -14.65 5.67 7.63
C VAL A 13 -15.03 4.27 8.09
N ALA A 14 -16.29 3.86 8.00
CA ALA A 14 -16.71 2.50 8.37
C ALA A 14 -16.16 1.43 7.39
N THR A 15 -16.08 1.74 6.09
CA THR A 15 -15.48 0.81 5.10
C THR A 15 -13.95 0.80 5.18
N LEU A 16 -13.30 1.92 5.48
CA LEU A 16 -11.86 1.98 5.71
C LEU A 16 -11.45 1.23 6.99
N SER A 17 -12.22 1.38 8.09
CA SER A 17 -11.94 0.67 9.34
C SER A 17 -12.20 -0.85 9.24
N LEU A 18 -13.20 -1.28 8.47
CA LEU A 18 -13.40 -2.70 8.16
C LEU A 18 -12.27 -3.26 7.30
N GLY A 19 -11.78 -2.51 6.31
CA GLY A 19 -10.67 -2.94 5.45
C GLY A 19 -9.36 -3.12 6.22
N THR A 20 -9.00 -2.19 7.09
CA THR A 20 -7.78 -2.28 7.92
C THR A 20 -7.89 -3.32 9.03
N ALA A 21 -9.04 -3.43 9.69
CA ALA A 21 -9.27 -4.44 10.71
C ALA A 21 -9.28 -5.87 10.13
N MET A 22 -9.89 -6.05 8.95
CA MET A 22 -9.89 -7.33 8.25
C MET A 22 -8.51 -7.71 7.72
N ALA A 23 -7.72 -6.74 7.27
CA ALA A 23 -6.34 -6.97 6.83
C ALA A 23 -5.41 -7.39 8.00
N GLN A 24 -5.66 -6.90 9.21
CA GLN A 24 -4.90 -7.31 10.41
C GLN A 24 -5.25 -8.73 10.90
N ASP A 25 -6.51 -9.14 10.79
CA ASP A 25 -6.93 -10.51 11.16
C ASP A 25 -6.28 -11.58 10.27
N LEU A 26 -5.98 -11.25 9.03
CA LEU A 26 -5.31 -12.14 8.07
C LEU A 26 -3.83 -12.33 8.34
N SER A 27 -3.18 -11.42 9.05
CA SER A 27 -1.80 -11.62 9.47
C SER A 27 -1.67 -12.80 10.44
N SER A 28 -2.76 -13.19 11.12
CA SER A 28 -2.82 -14.33 12.03
C SER A 28 -3.10 -15.68 11.33
N GLN A 29 -3.62 -15.65 10.09
CA GLN A 29 -3.89 -16.84 9.27
C GLN A 29 -2.77 -17.16 8.28
N ARG A 30 -1.61 -16.51 8.39
CA ARG A 30 -0.45 -16.87 7.56
C ARG A 30 -0.13 -18.34 7.74
N GLY A 31 -0.39 -19.10 6.68
CA GLY A 31 0.38 -20.27 6.38
C GLY A 31 1.87 -19.89 6.42
N GLU A 32 2.73 -20.86 6.70
CA GLU A 32 4.18 -20.71 6.81
C GLU A 32 4.72 -19.64 5.86
N ARG A 33 5.51 -18.67 6.38
CA ARG A 33 6.25 -17.71 5.56
C ARG A 33 6.90 -18.47 4.42
N GLN A 34 6.43 -18.27 3.21
CA GLN A 34 7.19 -18.73 2.06
C GLN A 34 8.53 -18.01 2.11
N ASP A 35 9.62 -18.76 2.12
CA ASP A 35 10.95 -18.19 2.04
C ASP A 35 11.06 -17.46 0.70
N VAL A 36 11.54 -16.22 0.71
CA VAL A 36 11.76 -15.43 -0.52
C VAL A 36 12.61 -16.24 -1.51
N GLY A 37 13.54 -17.07 -1.02
CA GLY A 37 14.36 -17.97 -1.84
C GLY A 37 13.56 -19.04 -2.60
N GLU A 38 12.43 -19.52 -2.06
CA GLU A 38 11.55 -20.48 -2.72
C GLU A 38 10.59 -19.83 -3.73
N MET A 39 10.30 -18.53 -3.58
CA MET A 39 9.47 -17.76 -4.53
C MET A 39 10.25 -17.26 -5.75
N LEU A 40 11.56 -17.38 -5.76
CA LEU A 40 12.38 -16.98 -6.89
C LEU A 40 12.32 -18.05 -7.97
N GLY A 41 11.46 -17.86 -8.97
CA GLY A 41 11.46 -18.64 -10.19
C GLY A 41 12.85 -18.67 -10.85
N HIS A 42 13.08 -19.62 -11.75
CA HIS A 42 14.34 -19.70 -12.47
C HIS A 42 14.56 -18.43 -13.30
N LYS A 43 15.65 -17.71 -13.01
CA LYS A 43 16.04 -16.54 -13.79
C LYS A 43 16.36 -16.97 -15.23
N ILE A 44 15.60 -16.46 -16.18
CA ILE A 44 15.87 -16.65 -17.60
C ILE A 44 16.95 -15.67 -18.05
N ASP A 45 18.00 -16.16 -18.70
CA ASP A 45 18.99 -15.31 -19.34
C ASP A 45 18.43 -14.70 -20.63
N HIS A 46 18.10 -13.43 -20.57
CA HIS A 46 17.62 -12.63 -21.69
C HIS A 46 18.73 -12.20 -22.65
N GLY A 47 19.97 -12.67 -22.48
CA GLY A 47 21.11 -12.32 -23.34
C GLY A 47 21.50 -10.83 -23.30
N GLY A 48 21.23 -10.16 -22.16
CA GLY A 48 21.45 -8.73 -21.97
C GLY A 48 20.37 -7.83 -22.61
N LEU A 49 19.22 -8.39 -22.96
CA LEU A 49 18.05 -7.66 -23.44
C LEU A 49 17.04 -7.44 -22.32
N VAL A 50 16.32 -6.32 -22.36
CA VAL A 50 15.16 -6.09 -21.50
C VAL A 50 13.92 -6.44 -22.28
N ILE A 51 13.32 -7.59 -21.96
CA ILE A 51 12.11 -8.10 -22.61
C ILE A 51 11.06 -8.38 -21.54
N ASN A 52 9.89 -7.79 -21.71
CA ASN A 52 8.74 -8.04 -20.87
C ASN A 52 7.46 -8.18 -21.73
N PRO A 53 6.64 -9.19 -21.47
CA PRO A 53 6.88 -10.29 -20.52
C PRO A 53 8.06 -11.19 -20.90
N THR A 54 8.58 -11.89 -19.88
CA THR A 54 9.64 -12.89 -20.03
C THR A 54 9.21 -13.98 -21.02
N PRO A 55 9.93 -14.18 -22.14
CA PRO A 55 9.57 -15.20 -23.10
C PRO A 55 9.65 -16.62 -22.50
N GLN A 56 8.82 -17.54 -22.98
CA GLN A 56 8.89 -18.94 -22.58
C GLN A 56 10.27 -19.55 -22.86
N HIS A 57 10.80 -19.26 -24.05
CA HIS A 57 12.16 -19.69 -24.42
C HIS A 57 12.87 -18.61 -25.22
N ILE A 58 14.13 -18.34 -24.87
CA ILE A 58 15.04 -17.45 -25.58
C ILE A 58 16.41 -18.15 -25.72
N TYR A 59 16.91 -18.23 -26.94
CA TYR A 59 18.20 -18.85 -27.27
C TYR A 59 19.05 -17.87 -28.04
N THR A 60 20.13 -17.38 -27.45
CA THR A 60 21.16 -16.59 -28.15
C THR A 60 22.02 -17.53 -29.00
N LEU A 61 22.11 -17.26 -30.29
CA LEU A 61 22.85 -18.07 -31.22
C LEU A 61 24.33 -17.65 -31.27
N ARG A 62 25.23 -18.59 -31.36
CA ARG A 62 26.66 -18.35 -31.62
C ARG A 62 26.88 -17.98 -33.10
N SER A 63 26.38 -16.85 -33.50
CA SER A 63 26.41 -16.32 -34.87
C SER A 63 26.72 -14.83 -34.84
N LEU A 64 27.07 -14.26 -36.00
CA LEU A 64 27.21 -12.80 -36.14
C LEU A 64 25.86 -12.10 -35.87
N PRO A 65 25.86 -10.92 -35.24
CA PRO A 65 24.64 -10.14 -35.05
C PRO A 65 24.09 -9.70 -36.40
N LEU A 66 22.80 -9.42 -36.46
CA LEU A 66 22.13 -8.86 -37.62
C LEU A 66 22.36 -7.33 -37.64
N ASP A 67 22.87 -6.84 -38.79
CA ASP A 67 22.99 -5.41 -39.09
C ASP A 67 21.63 -4.82 -39.41
N ILE A 68 21.19 -3.82 -38.61
CA ILE A 68 19.93 -3.08 -38.77
C ILE A 68 20.17 -1.58 -39.04
N THR A 69 21.39 -1.14 -39.31
CA THR A 69 21.73 0.28 -39.56
C THR A 69 20.90 0.91 -40.68
N ASN A 70 20.51 0.12 -41.68
CA ASN A 70 19.58 0.53 -42.75
C ASN A 70 18.11 0.26 -42.45
N GLY A 71 17.76 -0.15 -41.22
CA GLY A 71 16.41 -0.51 -40.84
C GLY A 71 15.99 -1.86 -41.40
N VAL A 72 14.69 -2.06 -41.69
CA VAL A 72 14.11 -3.32 -42.17
C VAL A 72 13.38 -3.16 -43.51
N ALA A 73 13.41 -4.21 -44.33
CA ALA A 73 12.66 -4.34 -45.57
C ALA A 73 11.51 -5.34 -45.38
N LEU A 74 10.26 -4.85 -45.32
CA LEU A 74 9.07 -5.69 -45.15
C LEU A 74 8.85 -6.58 -46.38
N LYS A 75 8.81 -7.88 -46.19
CA LYS A 75 8.61 -8.89 -47.25
C LYS A 75 7.37 -9.74 -46.95
N GLY A 76 6.60 -9.97 -48.03
CA GLY A 76 5.36 -10.72 -47.93
C GLY A 76 4.14 -9.85 -47.62
N LYS A 77 2.93 -10.45 -47.73
CA LYS A 77 1.65 -9.76 -47.51
C LYS A 77 1.42 -9.44 -46.03
N ALA A 78 1.69 -10.40 -45.15
CA ALA A 78 1.48 -10.24 -43.71
C ALA A 78 2.37 -9.14 -43.13
N ALA A 79 3.70 -9.13 -43.40
CA ALA A 79 4.57 -8.06 -42.89
C ALA A 79 4.17 -6.66 -43.39
N LYS A 80 3.62 -6.56 -44.59
CA LYS A 80 3.10 -5.27 -45.13
C LYS A 80 1.78 -4.85 -44.48
N ALA A 81 0.96 -5.80 -44.01
CA ALA A 81 -0.28 -5.49 -43.29
C ALA A 81 0.00 -4.81 -41.94
N PHE A 82 1.10 -5.19 -41.27
CA PHE A 82 1.57 -4.56 -40.02
C PHE A 82 2.51 -3.34 -40.26
N ALA A 83 2.60 -2.77 -41.45
CA ALA A 83 3.55 -1.69 -41.72
C ALA A 83 3.35 -0.45 -40.85
N SER A 84 2.12 -0.12 -40.45
CA SER A 84 1.81 0.98 -39.51
C SER A 84 2.18 0.67 -38.06
N GLU A 85 2.19 -0.60 -37.66
CA GLU A 85 2.53 -1.05 -36.33
C GLU A 85 4.04 -1.28 -36.16
N ILE A 86 4.79 -1.38 -37.26
CA ILE A 86 6.26 -1.47 -37.29
C ILE A 86 6.85 -0.05 -37.45
N ASP A 87 6.52 0.83 -36.49
CA ASP A 87 6.96 2.22 -36.44
C ASP A 87 8.28 2.42 -35.66
N PHE A 88 8.66 1.45 -34.85
CA PHE A 88 9.82 1.47 -33.97
C PHE A 88 11.16 1.20 -34.67
N ILE A 89 11.15 0.88 -35.95
CA ILE A 89 12.34 0.69 -36.76
C ILE A 89 12.14 1.26 -38.18
N LYS A 90 13.16 1.94 -38.68
CA LYS A 90 13.13 2.52 -40.05
C LYS A 90 12.80 1.45 -41.10
N GLN A 91 11.77 1.71 -41.90
CA GLN A 91 11.44 0.86 -43.04
C GLN A 91 12.22 1.31 -44.28
N SER A 92 12.99 0.41 -44.88
CA SER A 92 13.88 0.69 -45.99
C SER A 92 14.05 -0.51 -46.92
N ARG A 93 14.08 -0.26 -48.26
CA ARG A 93 14.32 -1.33 -49.23
C ARG A 93 15.71 -1.98 -49.12
N LYS A 94 16.68 -1.27 -48.49
CA LYS A 94 18.07 -1.73 -48.26
C LYS A 94 18.26 -2.30 -46.85
N GLY A 95 17.24 -2.28 -46.01
CA GLY A 95 17.27 -2.81 -44.66
C GLY A 95 17.28 -4.32 -44.61
N ALA A 96 17.49 -4.87 -43.42
CA ALA A 96 17.40 -6.29 -43.15
C ALA A 96 16.00 -6.83 -43.49
N LYS A 97 15.93 -8.04 -44.03
CA LYS A 97 14.63 -8.64 -44.39
C LYS A 97 13.80 -8.89 -43.13
N LEU A 98 12.53 -8.46 -43.13
CA LEU A 98 11.55 -8.81 -42.08
C LEU A 98 10.36 -9.50 -42.76
N VAL A 99 10.05 -10.72 -42.30
CA VAL A 99 8.94 -11.53 -42.78
C VAL A 99 8.04 -11.91 -41.64
N ILE A 100 6.73 -11.89 -41.84
CA ILE A 100 5.74 -12.45 -40.97
C ILE A 100 5.02 -13.59 -41.69
N ASN A 101 5.00 -14.75 -41.09
CA ASN A 101 4.31 -15.94 -41.56
C ASN A 101 3.27 -16.37 -40.50
N TYR A 102 2.24 -17.04 -40.99
CA TYR A 102 1.29 -17.74 -40.11
C TYR A 102 1.46 -19.24 -40.23
N THR A 103 1.25 -19.97 -39.14
CA THR A 103 1.19 -21.44 -39.17
C THR A 103 0.02 -21.87 -40.05
N LYS A 104 0.23 -22.89 -40.85
CA LYS A 104 -0.81 -23.47 -41.75
C LYS A 104 -1.44 -24.67 -41.05
N GLY A 105 -2.41 -24.46 -40.18
CA GLY A 105 -3.08 -25.54 -39.48
C GLY A 105 -2.51 -25.87 -38.10
N GLY A 106 -1.64 -25.03 -37.58
CA GLY A 106 -1.01 -25.17 -36.28
C GLY A 106 0.51 -25.33 -36.33
N TRP A 107 1.13 -25.47 -35.19
CA TRP A 107 2.55 -25.74 -35.01
C TRP A 107 2.83 -27.23 -35.27
N ASP A 108 3.99 -27.57 -35.84
CA ASP A 108 4.45 -28.93 -35.94
C ASP A 108 4.84 -29.51 -34.55
N GLU A 109 4.67 -30.80 -34.33
CA GLU A 109 5.04 -31.45 -33.06
C GLU A 109 6.52 -31.20 -32.67
N ASN A 110 7.40 -31.00 -33.67
CA ASN A 110 8.82 -30.73 -33.45
C ASN A 110 9.10 -29.25 -33.07
N ASP A 111 8.12 -28.36 -33.17
CA ASP A 111 8.31 -26.95 -32.84
C ASP A 111 8.25 -26.70 -31.31
N GLU A 112 7.74 -27.67 -30.53
CA GLU A 112 7.57 -27.58 -29.10
C GLU A 112 6.77 -26.30 -28.72
N MET A 113 5.73 -26.00 -29.48
CA MET A 113 4.88 -24.80 -29.37
C MET A 113 3.43 -25.21 -29.23
N PRO A 114 2.66 -24.58 -28.33
CA PRO A 114 1.24 -24.89 -28.19
C PRO A 114 0.42 -24.25 -29.31
N ASN A 115 -0.59 -24.97 -29.81
CA ASN A 115 -1.60 -24.43 -30.72
C ASN A 115 -2.57 -23.50 -29.94
N LYS A 116 -2.07 -22.32 -29.55
CA LYS A 116 -2.75 -21.37 -28.68
C LYS A 116 -2.72 -19.98 -29.32
N SER A 117 -3.84 -19.27 -29.27
CA SER A 117 -3.92 -17.88 -29.71
C SER A 117 -2.86 -17.02 -29.03
N GLY A 118 -2.18 -16.18 -29.78
CA GLY A 118 -1.11 -15.33 -29.29
C GLY A 118 0.27 -15.99 -29.27
N SER A 119 0.41 -17.30 -29.62
CA SER A 119 1.72 -17.95 -29.70
C SER A 119 2.50 -17.54 -30.95
N TYR A 120 3.83 -17.38 -30.81
CA TYR A 120 4.72 -16.96 -31.88
C TYR A 120 6.16 -17.43 -31.71
N ALA A 121 6.92 -17.44 -32.81
CA ALA A 121 8.37 -17.61 -32.80
C ALA A 121 9.04 -16.46 -33.56
N ILE A 122 10.17 -15.97 -33.05
CA ILE A 122 11.03 -14.98 -33.70
C ILE A 122 12.38 -15.65 -33.98
N ASN A 123 12.86 -15.56 -35.21
CA ASN A 123 14.20 -16.00 -35.61
C ASN A 123 14.97 -14.80 -36.16
N VAL A 124 16.07 -14.44 -35.53
CA VAL A 124 16.98 -13.38 -35.97
C VAL A 124 18.28 -14.01 -36.45
N HIS A 125 18.60 -13.87 -37.73
CA HIS A 125 19.79 -14.44 -38.32
C HIS A 125 20.50 -13.42 -39.22
N HIS A 126 21.84 -13.32 -39.13
CA HIS A 126 22.64 -12.28 -39.80
C HIS A 126 22.53 -12.26 -41.33
N ARG A 127 22.15 -13.35 -41.96
CA ARG A 127 21.98 -13.43 -43.46
C ARG A 127 20.52 -13.43 -43.89
N GLU A 128 19.65 -14.03 -43.08
CA GLU A 128 18.24 -14.25 -43.45
C GLU A 128 17.35 -13.11 -42.98
N GLY A 129 17.83 -12.30 -42.03
CA GLY A 129 17.09 -11.21 -41.43
C GLY A 129 16.24 -11.67 -40.25
N ILE A 130 15.04 -11.12 -40.09
CA ILE A 130 14.08 -11.39 -39.06
C ILE A 130 12.91 -12.16 -39.66
N THR A 131 12.61 -13.33 -39.09
CA THR A 131 11.43 -14.11 -39.46
C THR A 131 10.56 -14.28 -38.20
N ILE A 132 9.33 -13.79 -38.26
CA ILE A 132 8.27 -14.05 -37.31
C ILE A 132 7.38 -15.14 -37.89
N THR A 133 7.10 -16.19 -37.11
CA THR A 133 6.06 -17.17 -37.39
C THR A 133 5.05 -17.10 -36.25
N ALA A 134 3.79 -16.90 -36.54
CA ALA A 134 2.74 -16.72 -35.55
C ALA A 134 1.59 -17.72 -35.78
N TYR A 135 0.94 -18.11 -34.70
CA TYR A 135 -0.25 -18.96 -34.78
C TYR A 135 -1.40 -18.19 -35.47
N ASP A 136 -1.58 -16.95 -35.07
CA ASP A 136 -2.63 -16.04 -35.53
C ASP A 136 -2.15 -14.57 -35.59
N GLU A 137 -3.08 -13.63 -35.88
CA GLU A 137 -2.78 -12.21 -35.95
C GLU A 137 -2.37 -11.63 -34.58
N LEU A 138 -2.93 -12.14 -33.48
CA LEU A 138 -2.58 -11.74 -32.13
C LEU A 138 -1.14 -12.15 -31.80
N GLY A 139 -0.72 -13.37 -32.16
CA GLY A 139 0.66 -13.81 -32.02
C GLY A 139 1.65 -12.97 -32.84
N ALA A 140 1.26 -12.53 -34.05
CA ALA A 140 2.07 -11.61 -34.84
C ALA A 140 2.23 -10.25 -34.16
N PHE A 141 1.15 -9.71 -33.58
CA PHE A 141 1.19 -8.47 -32.79
C PHE A 141 2.12 -8.59 -31.57
N TYR A 142 2.01 -9.65 -30.80
CA TYR A 142 2.86 -9.90 -29.63
C TYR A 142 4.33 -10.09 -30.00
N ALA A 143 4.61 -10.77 -31.11
CA ALA A 143 5.96 -10.88 -31.65
C ALA A 143 6.56 -9.50 -32.01
N LEU A 144 5.74 -8.59 -32.54
CA LEU A 144 6.17 -7.22 -32.84
C LEU A 144 6.45 -6.42 -31.57
N GLN A 145 5.71 -6.61 -30.48
CA GLN A 145 6.02 -5.95 -29.20
C GLN A 145 7.37 -6.45 -28.64
N THR A 146 7.63 -7.75 -28.70
CA THR A 146 8.95 -8.30 -28.33
C THR A 146 10.06 -7.78 -29.25
N LEU A 147 9.83 -7.72 -30.55
CA LEU A 147 10.82 -7.17 -31.49
C LEU A 147 11.08 -5.68 -31.26
N ARG A 148 10.06 -4.90 -30.89
CA ARG A 148 10.19 -3.49 -30.49
C ARG A 148 11.18 -3.35 -29.33
N GLN A 149 10.99 -4.11 -28.25
CA GLN A 149 11.85 -4.08 -27.06
C GLN A 149 13.29 -4.48 -27.40
N ILE A 150 13.48 -5.48 -28.27
CA ILE A 150 14.81 -5.87 -28.76
C ILE A 150 15.48 -4.71 -29.54
N VAL A 151 14.74 -4.02 -30.40
CA VAL A 151 15.25 -2.90 -31.22
C VAL A 151 15.52 -1.65 -30.39
N GLU A 152 14.78 -1.44 -29.32
CA GLU A 152 14.98 -0.33 -28.37
C GLU A 152 16.14 -0.58 -27.40
N SER A 153 16.72 -1.79 -27.35
CA SER A 153 17.89 -2.09 -26.52
C SER A 153 19.11 -1.23 -26.88
N PRO A 154 19.99 -0.89 -25.94
CA PRO A 154 21.19 -0.08 -26.20
C PRO A 154 22.03 -0.63 -27.35
N ARG A 155 22.19 -1.95 -27.43
CA ARG A 155 22.94 -2.60 -28.49
C ARG A 155 22.32 -2.43 -29.88
N ALA A 156 21.00 -2.41 -29.96
CA ALA A 156 20.30 -2.19 -31.22
C ALA A 156 20.41 -0.73 -31.69
N GLN A 157 20.50 0.21 -30.77
CA GLN A 157 20.75 1.62 -31.06
C GLN A 157 22.14 1.83 -31.71
N GLU A 158 23.12 0.92 -31.43
CA GLU A 158 24.41 0.88 -32.13
C GLU A 158 24.32 0.22 -33.51
N GLY A 159 23.15 -0.18 -33.95
CA GLY A 159 22.88 -0.68 -35.30
C GLY A 159 22.91 -2.20 -35.49
N THR A 160 22.98 -2.98 -34.39
CA THR A 160 22.99 -4.44 -34.47
C THR A 160 22.10 -5.09 -33.43
N ILE A 161 21.42 -6.17 -33.77
CA ILE A 161 20.71 -7.03 -32.83
C ILE A 161 21.33 -8.43 -32.80
N PRO A 162 21.34 -9.11 -31.64
CA PRO A 162 21.93 -10.45 -31.52
C PRO A 162 21.16 -11.45 -32.38
N ALA A 163 21.88 -12.42 -32.93
CA ALA A 163 21.24 -13.58 -33.53
C ALA A 163 20.60 -14.43 -32.41
N LEU A 164 19.30 -14.66 -32.51
CA LEU A 164 18.52 -15.36 -31.47
C LEU A 164 17.30 -16.09 -32.04
N VAL A 165 16.78 -17.01 -31.24
CA VAL A 165 15.46 -17.63 -31.43
C VAL A 165 14.65 -17.42 -30.19
N ILE A 166 13.42 -16.94 -30.35
CA ILE A 166 12.41 -16.85 -29.28
C ILE A 166 11.25 -17.75 -29.68
N ARG A 167 10.76 -18.54 -28.72
CA ARG A 167 9.50 -19.27 -28.79
C ARG A 167 8.66 -18.82 -27.62
N ASP A 168 7.42 -18.38 -27.87
CA ASP A 168 6.69 -17.65 -26.85
C ASP A 168 5.17 -17.80 -26.98
N TRP A 169 4.49 -17.86 -25.84
CA TRP A 169 3.04 -17.96 -25.71
C TRP A 169 2.59 -17.54 -24.32
N PRO A 170 1.34 -17.06 -24.13
CA PRO A 170 0.83 -16.72 -22.80
C PRO A 170 0.42 -17.97 -22.01
N ASP A 171 0.74 -18.05 -20.73
CA ASP A 171 0.25 -19.10 -19.84
C ASP A 171 -1.21 -18.87 -19.46
N LEU A 172 -1.59 -17.64 -19.11
CA LEU A 172 -2.94 -17.32 -18.64
C LEU A 172 -3.76 -16.58 -19.72
N LYS A 173 -5.06 -16.90 -19.80
CA LYS A 173 -6.00 -16.27 -20.74
C LYS A 173 -6.20 -14.78 -20.44
N TYR A 174 -6.61 -14.45 -19.20
CA TYR A 174 -6.83 -13.06 -18.77
C TYR A 174 -5.59 -12.50 -18.13
N ARG A 175 -5.09 -11.39 -18.66
CA ARG A 175 -3.89 -10.68 -18.21
C ARG A 175 -4.20 -9.20 -18.29
N GLY A 176 -4.36 -8.51 -17.17
CA GLY A 176 -4.76 -7.11 -17.29
C GLY A 176 -5.08 -6.42 -15.97
N VAL A 177 -6.01 -5.49 -16.07
CA VAL A 177 -6.31 -4.53 -15.03
C VAL A 177 -7.82 -4.38 -14.86
N VAL A 178 -8.24 -4.18 -13.62
CA VAL A 178 -9.57 -3.69 -13.27
C VAL A 178 -9.44 -2.32 -12.60
N GLU A 179 -9.95 -1.26 -13.23
CA GLU A 179 -10.10 0.08 -12.61
C GLU A 179 -11.30 0.02 -11.68
N GLY A 180 -11.11 -0.53 -10.48
CA GLY A 180 -12.15 -0.79 -9.50
C GLY A 180 -11.90 -0.21 -8.11
N PHE A 181 -10.83 0.60 -7.96
CA PHE A 181 -10.44 1.23 -6.72
C PHE A 181 -11.37 2.40 -6.33
N TYR A 182 -11.38 2.69 -5.03
CA TYR A 182 -11.97 3.92 -4.48
C TYR A 182 -10.91 5.03 -4.47
N GLY A 183 -11.34 6.28 -4.63
CA GLY A 183 -10.45 7.44 -4.61
C GLY A 183 -10.63 8.34 -5.83
N THR A 184 -9.53 8.94 -6.30
CA THR A 184 -9.56 9.79 -7.49
C THR A 184 -9.43 8.93 -8.74
N PRO A 185 -10.42 8.90 -9.64
CA PRO A 185 -10.34 8.11 -10.86
C PRO A 185 -9.26 8.65 -11.78
N TRP A 186 -8.74 7.77 -12.63
CA TRP A 186 -7.75 8.16 -13.60
C TRP A 186 -8.27 9.21 -14.59
N SER A 187 -7.39 10.14 -14.96
CA SER A 187 -7.69 11.03 -16.06
C SER A 187 -7.80 10.25 -17.38
N HIS A 188 -8.50 10.81 -18.36
CA HIS A 188 -8.60 10.21 -19.71
C HIS A 188 -7.21 10.00 -20.33
N ALA A 189 -6.28 10.96 -20.14
CA ALA A 189 -4.90 10.85 -20.63
C ALA A 189 -4.13 9.70 -19.93
N THR A 190 -4.32 9.52 -18.64
CA THR A 190 -3.73 8.40 -17.86
C THR A 190 -4.25 7.06 -18.39
N ARG A 191 -5.56 6.93 -18.64
CA ARG A 191 -6.16 5.71 -19.20
C ARG A 191 -5.56 5.38 -20.57
N LEU A 192 -5.41 6.37 -21.46
CA LEU A 192 -4.77 6.17 -22.77
C LEU A 192 -3.31 5.72 -22.64
N SER A 193 -2.54 6.35 -21.72
CA SER A 193 -1.14 5.97 -21.42
C SER A 193 -1.03 4.53 -20.90
N LEU A 194 -1.97 4.12 -20.04
CA LEU A 194 -2.02 2.75 -19.52
C LEU A 194 -2.43 1.73 -20.58
N ILE A 195 -3.37 2.06 -21.48
CA ILE A 195 -3.76 1.18 -22.58
C ILE A 195 -2.58 0.91 -23.53
N ASP A 196 -1.79 1.93 -23.83
CA ASP A 196 -0.57 1.75 -24.65
C ASP A 196 0.47 0.87 -23.92
N PHE A 197 0.61 1.07 -22.61
CA PHE A 197 1.43 0.20 -21.76
C PHE A 197 0.94 -1.25 -21.77
N TYR A 198 -0.37 -1.49 -21.65
CA TYR A 198 -0.93 -2.85 -21.68
C TYR A 198 -0.59 -3.57 -22.97
N GLY A 199 -0.80 -2.91 -24.13
CA GLY A 199 -0.46 -3.50 -25.42
C GLY A 199 1.01 -3.85 -25.56
N ARG A 200 1.91 -2.95 -25.12
CA ARG A 200 3.36 -3.14 -25.13
C ARG A 200 3.80 -4.37 -24.30
N HIS A 201 3.16 -4.59 -23.14
CA HIS A 201 3.46 -5.67 -22.21
C HIS A 201 2.52 -6.87 -22.36
N LYS A 202 1.83 -7.01 -23.50
CA LYS A 202 0.98 -8.15 -23.87
C LYS A 202 -0.14 -8.44 -22.84
N MET A 203 -0.53 -7.44 -22.06
CA MET A 203 -1.76 -7.48 -21.28
C MET A 203 -2.95 -7.31 -22.24
N ASN A 204 -4.04 -8.01 -21.99
CA ASN A 204 -5.12 -8.11 -22.97
C ASN A 204 -6.52 -7.76 -22.47
N TYR A 205 -6.67 -7.38 -21.19
CA TYR A 205 -7.94 -6.97 -20.62
C TYR A 205 -7.82 -5.70 -19.78
N TYR A 206 -8.71 -4.75 -20.02
CA TYR A 206 -8.92 -3.57 -19.19
C TYR A 206 -10.39 -3.48 -18.81
N VAL A 207 -10.71 -3.74 -17.52
CA VAL A 207 -12.07 -3.59 -16.98
C VAL A 207 -12.26 -2.17 -16.50
N TYR A 208 -13.17 -1.46 -17.18
CA TYR A 208 -13.58 -0.10 -16.84
C TYR A 208 -14.74 -0.16 -15.85
N GLY A 209 -14.49 0.15 -14.60
CA GLY A 209 -15.46 0.16 -13.51
C GLY A 209 -15.13 1.16 -12.40
N PRO A 210 -14.78 2.45 -12.76
CA PRO A 210 -14.40 3.46 -11.78
C PRO A 210 -15.55 3.76 -10.83
N LYS A 211 -15.30 3.71 -9.53
CA LYS A 211 -16.33 3.78 -8.48
C LYS A 211 -17.11 5.10 -8.43
N ASP A 212 -16.59 6.16 -9.02
CA ASP A 212 -17.23 7.49 -9.07
C ASP A 212 -17.91 7.79 -10.42
N ASP A 213 -17.89 6.86 -11.39
CA ASP A 213 -18.70 6.97 -12.60
C ASP A 213 -20.18 6.65 -12.27
N PRO A 214 -21.09 7.64 -12.26
CA PRO A 214 -22.45 7.44 -11.88
C PRO A 214 -23.27 6.66 -12.94
N TYR A 215 -22.76 6.59 -14.18
CA TYR A 215 -23.40 5.85 -15.29
C TYR A 215 -22.97 4.38 -15.34
N HIS A 216 -21.89 4.04 -14.64
CA HIS A 216 -21.48 2.66 -14.36
C HIS A 216 -22.26 2.07 -13.17
N SER A 217 -22.67 2.90 -12.18
CA SER A 217 -23.32 2.47 -10.96
C SER A 217 -24.58 3.28 -10.63
N SER A 218 -25.14 3.11 -9.43
CA SER A 218 -26.25 3.93 -8.96
C SER A 218 -25.83 5.39 -8.79
N PRO A 219 -26.71 6.35 -9.15
CA PRO A 219 -28.12 6.14 -9.51
C PRO A 219 -28.38 6.03 -11.02
N TYR A 220 -27.40 6.27 -11.91
CA TYR A 220 -27.64 6.50 -13.34
C TYR A 220 -27.27 5.33 -14.25
N TRP A 221 -26.99 4.12 -13.72
CA TRP A 221 -26.66 2.97 -14.56
C TRP A 221 -27.74 2.61 -15.58
N ARG A 222 -29.01 3.04 -15.35
CA ARG A 222 -30.12 2.88 -16.26
C ARG A 222 -30.11 3.89 -17.42
N GLU A 223 -29.35 4.97 -17.30
CA GLU A 223 -29.31 6.07 -18.26
C GLU A 223 -28.17 5.93 -19.27
N GLU A 224 -28.29 6.53 -20.44
CA GLU A 224 -27.20 6.62 -21.39
C GLU A 224 -26.15 7.64 -20.90
N TYR A 225 -24.91 7.44 -21.32
CA TYR A 225 -23.85 8.44 -21.05
C TYR A 225 -24.12 9.75 -21.79
N PRO A 226 -23.77 10.92 -21.22
CA PRO A 226 -23.68 12.17 -21.95
C PRO A 226 -22.78 12.03 -23.19
N ALA A 227 -23.04 12.80 -24.22
CA ALA A 227 -22.40 12.63 -25.54
C ALA A 227 -20.87 12.80 -25.49
N ASP A 228 -20.36 13.69 -24.64
CA ASP A 228 -18.93 13.92 -24.43
C ASP A 228 -18.25 12.78 -23.68
N GLU A 229 -18.89 12.23 -22.65
CA GLU A 229 -18.39 11.04 -21.95
C GLU A 229 -18.44 9.79 -22.82
N ALA A 230 -19.53 9.61 -23.59
CA ALA A 230 -19.64 8.53 -24.56
C ALA A 230 -18.55 8.61 -25.64
N ALA A 231 -18.16 9.83 -26.07
CA ALA A 231 -17.07 10.02 -27.01
C ALA A 231 -15.71 9.62 -26.40
N GLN A 232 -15.46 9.93 -25.12
CA GLN A 232 -14.26 9.50 -24.42
C GLN A 232 -14.20 7.97 -24.29
N ILE A 233 -15.31 7.32 -23.90
CA ILE A 233 -15.38 5.84 -23.84
C ILE A 233 -15.07 5.24 -25.21
N LYS A 234 -15.64 5.80 -26.28
CA LYS A 234 -15.35 5.34 -27.65
C LYS A 234 -13.88 5.45 -28.00
N GLU A 235 -13.20 6.55 -27.63
CA GLU A 235 -11.76 6.71 -27.82
C GLU A 235 -10.94 5.66 -27.06
N LEU A 236 -11.32 5.34 -25.81
CA LEU A 236 -10.69 4.25 -25.03
C LEU A 236 -10.87 2.90 -25.73
N VAL A 237 -12.07 2.60 -26.21
CA VAL A 237 -12.34 1.36 -26.99
C VAL A 237 -11.45 1.28 -28.23
N GLU A 238 -11.32 2.39 -28.98
CA GLU A 238 -10.46 2.47 -30.17
C GLU A 238 -8.98 2.29 -29.81
N ALA A 239 -8.52 2.88 -28.70
CA ALA A 239 -7.16 2.70 -28.18
C ALA A 239 -6.92 1.25 -27.78
N CYS A 240 -7.85 0.61 -27.06
CA CYS A 240 -7.78 -0.79 -26.70
C CYS A 240 -7.70 -1.70 -27.94
N ASN A 241 -8.52 -1.45 -28.96
CA ASN A 241 -8.49 -2.21 -30.20
C ASN A 241 -7.13 -2.11 -30.92
N ARG A 242 -6.53 -0.92 -30.97
CA ARG A 242 -5.17 -0.73 -31.55
C ARG A 242 -4.11 -1.53 -30.80
N ASN A 243 -4.27 -1.66 -29.48
CA ASN A 243 -3.34 -2.36 -28.60
C ASN A 243 -3.68 -3.85 -28.37
N ARG A 244 -4.70 -4.37 -29.05
CA ARG A 244 -5.19 -5.75 -28.87
C ARG A 244 -5.61 -6.05 -27.42
N VAL A 245 -6.20 -5.05 -26.77
CA VAL A 245 -6.76 -5.11 -25.42
C VAL A 245 -8.28 -5.15 -25.52
N HIS A 246 -8.93 -6.03 -24.77
CA HIS A 246 -10.38 -6.02 -24.62
C HIS A 246 -10.78 -4.94 -23.62
N PHE A 247 -11.50 -3.90 -24.10
CA PHE A 247 -12.16 -2.95 -23.22
C PHE A 247 -13.43 -3.61 -22.65
N VAL A 248 -13.40 -3.94 -21.37
CA VAL A 248 -14.52 -4.53 -20.64
C VAL A 248 -15.28 -3.42 -19.94
N TRP A 249 -16.49 -3.12 -20.41
CA TRP A 249 -17.33 -2.17 -19.68
C TRP A 249 -18.08 -2.90 -18.56
N ALA A 250 -17.85 -2.45 -17.31
CA ALA A 250 -18.53 -3.02 -16.15
C ALA A 250 -19.73 -2.17 -15.75
N VAL A 251 -20.75 -2.81 -15.14
CA VAL A 251 -21.88 -2.14 -14.49
C VAL A 251 -22.06 -2.66 -13.07
N HIS A 252 -22.39 -1.76 -12.15
CA HIS A 252 -22.60 -2.06 -10.73
C HIS A 252 -24.04 -1.69 -10.30
N PRO A 253 -25.05 -2.49 -10.65
CA PRO A 253 -26.46 -2.17 -10.41
C PRO A 253 -26.94 -2.53 -9.01
N GLY A 254 -26.17 -3.28 -8.24
CA GLY A 254 -26.60 -4.00 -7.04
C GLY A 254 -27.15 -3.14 -5.91
N LYS A 255 -26.82 -1.84 -5.85
CA LYS A 255 -27.27 -0.94 -4.78
C LYS A 255 -28.77 -0.60 -4.85
N ASP A 256 -29.36 -0.61 -6.06
CA ASP A 256 -30.73 -0.17 -6.26
C ASP A 256 -31.53 -0.99 -7.30
N ILE A 257 -31.01 -2.14 -7.72
CA ILE A 257 -31.69 -3.08 -8.60
C ILE A 257 -32.94 -3.68 -7.90
N LYS A 258 -34.07 -3.69 -8.60
CA LYS A 258 -35.35 -4.19 -8.06
C LYS A 258 -35.71 -5.60 -8.53
N TRP A 259 -34.91 -6.17 -9.43
CA TRP A 259 -35.11 -7.47 -10.02
C TRP A 259 -36.43 -7.57 -10.82
N GLU A 260 -36.96 -6.44 -11.30
CA GLU A 260 -38.13 -6.35 -12.18
C GLU A 260 -37.67 -6.46 -13.65
N GLU A 261 -38.59 -6.90 -14.51
CA GLU A 261 -38.39 -7.02 -15.97
C GLU A 261 -37.87 -5.69 -16.56
N SER A 262 -38.34 -4.56 -16.03
CA SER A 262 -37.92 -3.22 -16.42
C SER A 262 -36.40 -2.98 -16.17
N ASP A 263 -35.83 -3.47 -15.08
CA ASP A 263 -34.42 -3.32 -14.78
C ASP A 263 -33.55 -4.23 -15.66
N ILE A 264 -34.01 -5.45 -15.93
CA ILE A 264 -33.37 -6.35 -16.89
C ILE A 264 -33.36 -5.73 -18.28
N GLN A 265 -34.46 -5.11 -18.70
CA GLN A 265 -34.54 -4.42 -19.99
C GLN A 265 -33.61 -3.18 -20.02
N ASN A 266 -33.53 -2.42 -18.93
CA ASN A 266 -32.62 -1.30 -18.83
C ASN A 266 -31.13 -1.71 -18.96
N LEU A 267 -30.74 -2.85 -18.36
CA LEU A 267 -29.39 -3.41 -18.53
C LEU A 267 -29.11 -3.81 -19.98
N LYS A 268 -30.09 -4.50 -20.64
CA LYS A 268 -29.97 -4.84 -22.07
C LYS A 268 -29.82 -3.59 -22.95
N ASN A 269 -30.63 -2.56 -22.68
CA ASN A 269 -30.56 -1.29 -23.41
C ASN A 269 -29.19 -0.60 -23.20
N LYS A 270 -28.68 -0.61 -21.96
CA LYS A 270 -27.36 -0.05 -21.64
C LYS A 270 -26.24 -0.82 -22.34
N PHE A 271 -26.27 -2.15 -22.31
CA PHE A 271 -25.34 -2.99 -23.05
C PHE A 271 -25.38 -2.74 -24.55
N ASP A 272 -26.58 -2.56 -25.13
CA ASP A 272 -26.74 -2.19 -26.55
C ASP A 272 -26.16 -0.81 -26.86
N ALA A 273 -26.31 0.17 -25.97
CA ALA A 273 -25.71 1.49 -26.11
C ALA A 273 -24.16 1.40 -26.12
N MET A 274 -23.58 0.66 -25.17
CA MET A 274 -22.14 0.44 -25.10
C MET A 274 -21.61 -0.37 -26.29
N TYR A 275 -22.36 -1.38 -26.74
CA TYR A 275 -22.03 -2.15 -27.94
C TYR A 275 -21.94 -1.24 -29.20
N LYS A 276 -22.84 -0.25 -29.33
CA LYS A 276 -22.79 0.74 -30.42
C LYS A 276 -21.57 1.63 -30.35
N LEU A 277 -20.98 1.87 -29.18
CA LEU A 277 -19.72 2.57 -29.01
C LEU A 277 -18.49 1.70 -29.36
N GLY A 278 -18.72 0.40 -29.63
CA GLY A 278 -17.67 -0.53 -30.02
C GLY A 278 -17.24 -1.51 -28.93
N VAL A 279 -17.84 -1.45 -27.75
CA VAL A 279 -17.57 -2.39 -26.64
C VAL A 279 -17.96 -3.80 -27.06
N ARG A 280 -17.11 -4.78 -26.74
CA ARG A 280 -17.30 -6.21 -27.05
C ARG A 280 -17.08 -7.12 -25.85
N ALA A 281 -16.82 -6.55 -24.67
CA ALA A 281 -16.68 -7.31 -23.44
C ALA A 281 -17.41 -6.57 -22.31
N PHE A 282 -18.07 -7.32 -21.42
CA PHE A 282 -18.95 -6.77 -20.40
C PHE A 282 -18.77 -7.50 -19.07
N ALA A 283 -18.92 -6.75 -17.97
CA ALA A 283 -18.93 -7.29 -16.63
C ALA A 283 -20.11 -6.73 -15.80
N ILE A 284 -20.55 -7.50 -14.81
CA ILE A 284 -21.49 -7.03 -13.79
C ILE A 284 -20.86 -7.23 -12.43
N HIS A 285 -20.87 -6.17 -11.64
CA HIS A 285 -20.29 -6.14 -10.31
C HIS A 285 -21.41 -6.11 -9.26
N PHE A 286 -21.33 -7.04 -8.29
CA PHE A 286 -22.21 -7.09 -7.11
C PHE A 286 -21.40 -7.03 -5.80
N ASP A 287 -20.16 -6.53 -5.89
CA ASP A 287 -19.29 -6.28 -4.74
C ASP A 287 -19.79 -5.10 -3.90
N ASP A 288 -19.49 -5.10 -2.61
CA ASP A 288 -19.72 -4.02 -1.65
C ASP A 288 -21.18 -3.50 -1.63
N ILE A 289 -22.15 -4.41 -1.67
CA ILE A 289 -23.58 -4.11 -1.62
C ILE A 289 -24.28 -4.81 -0.45
N GLU A 290 -25.46 -4.30 -0.11
CA GLU A 290 -26.36 -4.86 0.89
C GLU A 290 -27.79 -5.00 0.34
N GLY A 291 -28.63 -5.72 1.06
CA GLY A 291 -30.06 -5.81 0.79
C GLY A 291 -30.43 -6.72 -0.40
N ALA A 292 -31.42 -6.33 -1.18
CA ALA A 292 -32.01 -7.19 -2.22
C ALA A 292 -31.03 -7.53 -3.36
N GLY A 293 -30.04 -6.68 -3.62
CA GLY A 293 -29.00 -6.88 -4.63
C GLY A 293 -28.10 -8.10 -4.39
N THR A 294 -28.01 -8.57 -3.15
CA THR A 294 -27.11 -9.67 -2.75
C THR A 294 -27.62 -11.07 -3.04
N ASN A 295 -28.86 -11.22 -3.55
CA ASN A 295 -29.46 -12.54 -3.77
C ASN A 295 -28.77 -13.29 -4.91
N PRO A 296 -28.04 -14.40 -4.66
CA PRO A 296 -27.25 -15.09 -5.67
C PRO A 296 -28.09 -15.76 -6.75
N TYR A 297 -29.34 -16.15 -6.47
CA TYR A 297 -30.25 -16.71 -7.47
C TYR A 297 -30.66 -15.68 -8.51
N TYR A 298 -30.98 -14.44 -8.09
CA TYR A 298 -31.29 -13.37 -9.02
C TYR A 298 -30.05 -12.88 -9.78
N GLN A 299 -28.87 -12.87 -9.13
CA GLN A 299 -27.61 -12.54 -9.79
C GLN A 299 -27.30 -13.54 -10.91
N THR A 300 -27.38 -14.84 -10.65
CA THR A 300 -27.11 -15.89 -11.64
C THR A 300 -28.18 -15.93 -12.75
N GLU A 301 -29.46 -15.74 -12.41
CA GLU A 301 -30.54 -15.63 -13.40
C GLU A 301 -30.31 -14.45 -14.35
N LEU A 302 -29.99 -13.26 -13.84
CA LEU A 302 -29.68 -12.10 -14.67
C LEU A 302 -28.51 -12.37 -15.62
N MET A 303 -27.41 -12.96 -15.11
CA MET A 303 -26.27 -13.29 -15.93
C MET A 303 -26.60 -14.27 -17.05
N ASN A 304 -27.42 -15.29 -16.76
CA ASN A 304 -27.89 -16.27 -17.75
C ASN A 304 -28.77 -15.63 -18.81
N ILE A 305 -29.72 -14.75 -18.43
CA ILE A 305 -30.57 -13.98 -19.37
C ILE A 305 -29.69 -13.13 -20.29
N LEU A 306 -28.72 -12.40 -19.75
CA LEU A 306 -27.82 -11.57 -20.57
C LEU A 306 -26.90 -12.40 -21.46
N ASN A 307 -26.46 -13.57 -21.01
CA ASN A 307 -25.66 -14.48 -21.83
C ASN A 307 -26.48 -15.01 -23.01
N GLU A 308 -27.74 -15.42 -22.77
CA GLU A 308 -28.65 -15.95 -23.82
C GLU A 308 -29.17 -14.85 -24.75
N GLU A 309 -29.70 -13.75 -24.19
CA GLU A 309 -30.46 -12.76 -24.95
C GLU A 309 -29.59 -11.63 -25.52
N PHE A 310 -28.37 -11.46 -25.04
CA PHE A 310 -27.44 -10.45 -25.54
C PHE A 310 -26.18 -11.07 -26.14
N VAL A 311 -25.38 -11.81 -25.38
CA VAL A 311 -24.09 -12.34 -25.84
C VAL A 311 -24.28 -13.31 -27.01
N ALA A 312 -25.14 -14.32 -26.85
CA ALA A 312 -25.39 -15.30 -27.91
C ALA A 312 -26.07 -14.66 -29.14
N VAL A 313 -26.91 -13.62 -28.97
CA VAL A 313 -27.56 -12.90 -30.07
C VAL A 313 -26.58 -12.04 -30.86
N LYS A 314 -25.61 -11.37 -30.19
CA LYS A 314 -24.58 -10.56 -30.87
C LYS A 314 -23.54 -11.44 -31.56
N GLY A 315 -23.09 -12.51 -30.93
CA GLY A 315 -22.18 -13.50 -31.49
C GLY A 315 -20.72 -13.06 -31.62
N ASP A 316 -20.41 -11.77 -31.36
CA ASP A 316 -19.08 -11.18 -31.36
C ASP A 316 -18.72 -10.52 -30.01
N VAL A 317 -19.42 -10.89 -28.96
CA VAL A 317 -19.20 -10.42 -27.60
C VAL A 317 -18.44 -11.51 -26.81
N GLU A 318 -17.41 -11.08 -26.05
CA GLU A 318 -16.66 -11.96 -25.15
C GLU A 318 -17.56 -12.55 -24.05
N PRO A 319 -17.18 -13.68 -23.45
CA PRO A 319 -17.86 -14.22 -22.28
C PRO A 319 -18.05 -13.16 -21.19
N LEU A 320 -19.22 -13.15 -20.55
CA LEU A 320 -19.51 -12.23 -19.46
C LEU A 320 -18.63 -12.51 -18.25
N ILE A 321 -18.34 -11.47 -17.48
CA ILE A 321 -17.64 -11.57 -16.21
C ILE A 321 -18.56 -11.08 -15.10
N VAL A 322 -18.61 -11.77 -13.98
CA VAL A 322 -19.37 -11.36 -12.79
C VAL A 322 -18.48 -11.29 -11.55
N CYS A 323 -18.62 -10.20 -10.78
CA CYS A 323 -18.12 -10.14 -9.42
C CYS A 323 -19.25 -10.47 -8.45
N PRO A 324 -19.21 -11.59 -7.73
CA PRO A 324 -20.25 -11.92 -6.76
C PRO A 324 -20.15 -11.04 -5.53
N THR A 325 -21.22 -10.94 -4.72
CA THR A 325 -21.19 -10.23 -3.45
C THR A 325 -20.21 -10.87 -2.46
N GLU A 326 -20.16 -12.21 -2.40
CA GLU A 326 -19.20 -12.95 -1.60
C GLU A 326 -17.93 -13.20 -2.42
N TYR A 327 -17.17 -12.17 -2.75
CA TYR A 327 -15.99 -12.23 -3.63
C TYR A 327 -14.69 -12.62 -2.93
N THR A 328 -14.71 -12.84 -1.60
CA THR A 328 -13.54 -13.25 -0.80
C THR A 328 -13.95 -14.32 0.22
N ARG A 329 -12.99 -15.21 0.55
CA ARG A 329 -13.24 -16.29 1.52
C ARG A 329 -13.55 -15.79 2.93
N LEU A 330 -13.03 -14.59 3.27
CA LEU A 330 -13.15 -14.00 4.59
C LEU A 330 -14.59 -13.93 5.09
N TRP A 331 -15.53 -13.55 4.23
CA TRP A 331 -16.96 -13.44 4.57
C TRP A 331 -17.88 -14.33 3.73
N ALA A 332 -17.31 -15.14 2.85
CA ALA A 332 -18.10 -16.09 2.09
C ALA A 332 -18.66 -17.19 3.01
N ASN A 333 -19.91 -17.57 2.77
CA ASN A 333 -20.52 -18.70 3.47
C ASN A 333 -19.85 -20.00 3.01
N PRO A 334 -19.10 -20.71 3.89
CA PRO A 334 -18.31 -21.88 3.49
C PRO A 334 -19.15 -23.15 3.31
N THR A 335 -20.45 -23.12 3.64
CA THR A 335 -21.33 -24.30 3.60
C THR A 335 -21.82 -24.61 2.18
N GLU A 336 -22.36 -25.82 1.99
CA GLU A 336 -23.02 -26.24 0.74
C GLU A 336 -24.26 -25.38 0.35
N ARG A 337 -24.67 -24.46 1.20
CA ARG A 337 -25.78 -23.52 0.96
C ARG A 337 -25.27 -22.09 0.71
N GLY A 338 -23.96 -21.91 0.62
CA GLY A 338 -23.34 -20.61 0.36
C GLY A 338 -23.63 -20.09 -1.05
N SER A 339 -23.59 -18.78 -1.21
CA SER A 339 -23.84 -18.08 -2.48
C SER A 339 -22.94 -18.59 -3.61
N LEU A 340 -21.69 -18.88 -3.32
CA LEU A 340 -20.72 -19.36 -4.32
C LEU A 340 -21.05 -20.77 -4.84
N VAL A 341 -21.68 -21.62 -4.02
CA VAL A 341 -22.18 -22.93 -4.47
C VAL A 341 -23.38 -22.75 -5.39
N ILE A 342 -24.24 -21.76 -5.13
CA ILE A 342 -25.35 -21.40 -6.02
C ILE A 342 -24.79 -20.93 -7.37
N TYR A 343 -23.78 -20.08 -7.39
CA TYR A 343 -23.07 -19.71 -8.63
C TYR A 343 -22.56 -20.93 -9.39
N GLY A 344 -21.97 -21.91 -8.71
CA GLY A 344 -21.49 -23.15 -9.32
C GLY A 344 -22.60 -24.04 -9.89
N ASN A 345 -23.83 -23.95 -9.36
CA ASN A 345 -24.95 -24.78 -9.78
C ASN A 345 -25.82 -24.13 -10.87
N GLU A 346 -26.03 -22.82 -10.75
CA GLU A 346 -27.07 -22.10 -11.53
C GLU A 346 -26.48 -21.24 -12.65
N LEU A 347 -25.21 -20.77 -12.52
CA LEU A 347 -24.60 -19.87 -13.49
C LEU A 347 -24.11 -20.63 -14.73
N ASP A 348 -24.41 -20.09 -15.91
CA ASP A 348 -23.90 -20.62 -17.18
C ASP A 348 -22.38 -20.81 -17.13
N PRO A 349 -21.84 -21.98 -17.54
CA PRO A 349 -20.41 -22.28 -17.46
C PRO A 349 -19.50 -21.39 -18.31
N SER A 350 -20.05 -20.65 -19.29
CA SER A 350 -19.29 -19.69 -20.09
C SER A 350 -19.00 -18.38 -19.35
N VAL A 351 -19.75 -18.05 -18.30
CA VAL A 351 -19.57 -16.82 -17.52
C VAL A 351 -18.40 -16.98 -16.55
N ASP A 352 -17.44 -16.06 -16.61
CA ASP A 352 -16.29 -16.04 -15.71
C ASP A 352 -16.61 -15.31 -14.39
N VAL A 353 -16.07 -15.81 -13.27
CA VAL A 353 -16.39 -15.33 -11.92
C VAL A 353 -15.14 -14.76 -11.26
N PHE A 354 -15.22 -13.52 -10.80
CA PHE A 354 -14.16 -12.88 -10.03
C PHE A 354 -13.99 -13.48 -8.62
N TRP A 355 -12.76 -13.48 -8.16
CA TRP A 355 -12.36 -13.89 -6.82
C TRP A 355 -11.13 -13.09 -6.33
N THR A 356 -11.15 -12.57 -5.10
CA THR A 356 -10.02 -11.80 -4.55
C THR A 356 -9.09 -12.61 -3.66
N GLY A 357 -9.47 -13.87 -3.34
CA GLY A 357 -8.65 -14.75 -2.51
C GLY A 357 -9.21 -14.96 -1.10
N ASP A 358 -8.34 -15.36 -0.18
CA ASP A 358 -8.72 -15.64 1.20
C ASP A 358 -9.14 -14.37 1.96
N ALA A 359 -8.74 -13.21 1.45
CA ALA A 359 -9.11 -11.87 1.91
C ALA A 359 -9.35 -10.92 0.72
N VAL A 360 -9.76 -9.68 1.04
CA VAL A 360 -9.88 -8.61 0.04
C VAL A 360 -8.54 -8.34 -0.64
N CYS A 361 -7.47 -8.17 0.16
CA CYS A 361 -6.09 -8.06 -0.32
C CYS A 361 -5.36 -9.37 0.02
N SER A 362 -5.23 -10.29 -0.91
CA SER A 362 -4.72 -11.64 -0.67
C SER A 362 -3.74 -12.09 -1.74
N ASP A 363 -2.88 -13.04 -1.39
CA ASP A 363 -2.00 -13.71 -2.34
C ASP A 363 -2.78 -14.70 -3.21
N MET A 364 -2.31 -14.88 -4.45
CA MET A 364 -2.80 -15.90 -5.36
C MET A 364 -2.11 -17.22 -5.07
N THR A 365 -2.71 -18.05 -4.21
CA THR A 365 -2.19 -19.36 -3.81
C THR A 365 -2.99 -20.50 -4.43
N GLU A 366 -2.39 -21.69 -4.55
CA GLU A 366 -3.12 -22.87 -5.01
C GLU A 366 -4.33 -23.17 -4.14
N SER A 367 -4.18 -23.10 -2.82
CA SER A 367 -5.25 -23.42 -1.88
C SER A 367 -6.46 -22.50 -1.99
N THR A 368 -6.26 -21.19 -2.22
CA THR A 368 -7.39 -20.26 -2.41
C THR A 368 -8.09 -20.51 -3.74
N MET A 369 -7.33 -20.81 -4.80
CA MET A 369 -7.89 -21.10 -6.13
C MET A 369 -8.65 -22.45 -6.18
N GLU A 370 -8.14 -23.47 -5.52
CA GLU A 370 -8.84 -24.74 -5.35
C GLU A 370 -10.12 -24.59 -4.52
N TRP A 371 -10.05 -23.78 -3.42
CA TRP A 371 -11.19 -23.53 -2.57
C TRP A 371 -12.36 -22.90 -3.33
N ILE A 372 -12.11 -21.85 -4.13
CA ILE A 372 -13.16 -21.20 -4.92
C ILE A 372 -13.61 -22.07 -6.07
N SER A 373 -12.68 -22.71 -6.81
CA SER A 373 -13.01 -23.54 -7.97
C SER A 373 -13.91 -24.71 -7.61
N SER A 374 -13.73 -25.30 -6.43
CA SER A 374 -14.59 -26.38 -5.93
C SER A 374 -16.05 -25.94 -5.72
N ARG A 375 -16.29 -24.65 -5.43
CA ARG A 375 -17.62 -24.07 -5.19
C ARG A 375 -18.29 -23.61 -6.46
N ILE A 376 -17.62 -22.80 -7.25
CA ILE A 376 -18.15 -22.28 -8.51
C ILE A 376 -18.04 -23.28 -9.68
N LYS A 377 -17.45 -24.47 -9.47
CA LYS A 377 -17.29 -25.59 -10.42
C LYS A 377 -16.54 -25.21 -11.71
N ARG A 378 -15.67 -24.22 -11.62
CA ARG A 378 -14.80 -23.75 -12.71
C ARG A 378 -13.61 -23.00 -12.13
N PRO A 379 -12.49 -22.82 -12.87
CA PRO A 379 -11.42 -21.93 -12.46
C PRO A 379 -11.94 -20.50 -12.33
N ALA A 380 -11.60 -19.81 -11.23
CA ALA A 380 -11.96 -18.42 -11.02
C ALA A 380 -11.04 -17.47 -11.79
N LEU A 381 -11.54 -16.26 -12.09
CA LEU A 381 -10.76 -15.14 -12.55
C LEU A 381 -10.29 -14.35 -11.33
N PHE A 382 -8.97 -14.19 -11.13
CA PHE A 382 -8.45 -13.54 -9.95
C PHE A 382 -8.48 -12.02 -10.09
N TRP A 383 -9.31 -11.35 -9.26
CA TRP A 383 -9.27 -9.89 -9.05
C TRP A 383 -8.26 -9.63 -7.96
N TRP A 384 -7.10 -9.14 -8.34
CA TRP A 384 -6.02 -8.96 -7.39
C TRP A 384 -5.93 -7.53 -6.87
N ASN A 385 -6.27 -7.34 -5.58
CA ASN A 385 -6.17 -6.06 -4.91
C ASN A 385 -4.72 -5.74 -4.55
N PHE A 386 -3.92 -5.51 -5.57
CA PHE A 386 -2.54 -5.03 -5.56
C PHE A 386 -2.22 -4.45 -6.95
N PRO A 387 -1.57 -3.26 -7.05
CA PRO A 387 -1.03 -2.41 -5.98
C PRO A 387 -2.01 -1.39 -5.41
N VAL A 388 -3.30 -1.66 -5.39
CA VAL A 388 -4.32 -0.72 -4.87
C VAL A 388 -3.96 -0.20 -3.48
N THR A 389 -4.19 1.10 -3.26
CA THR A 389 -3.94 1.80 -1.99
C THR A 389 -5.15 2.57 -1.48
N ASP A 390 -6.35 2.24 -1.93
CA ASP A 390 -7.57 2.94 -1.54
C ASP A 390 -7.92 2.80 -0.04
N TYR A 391 -7.45 1.75 0.60
CA TYR A 391 -7.54 1.52 2.05
C TYR A 391 -6.43 2.26 2.85
N ALA A 392 -5.38 2.74 2.19
CA ALA A 392 -4.21 3.40 2.76
C ALA A 392 -3.63 4.42 1.77
N ARG A 393 -4.40 5.45 1.45
CA ARG A 393 -4.06 6.44 0.38
C ARG A 393 -2.80 7.27 0.66
N HIS A 394 -2.28 7.19 1.87
CA HIS A 394 -1.05 7.83 2.29
C HIS A 394 0.22 7.05 1.91
N ILE A 395 0.10 5.85 1.33
CA ILE A 395 1.23 5.06 0.83
C ILE A 395 1.21 4.95 -0.69
N VAL A 396 2.37 4.66 -1.28
CA VAL A 396 2.54 4.32 -2.69
C VAL A 396 3.30 3.01 -2.82
N MET A 397 2.78 2.07 -3.61
CA MET A 397 3.35 0.72 -3.77
C MET A 397 4.36 0.72 -4.91
N GLN A 398 5.66 0.61 -4.59
CA GLN A 398 6.73 0.65 -5.58
C GLN A 398 7.70 -0.54 -5.50
N GLY A 399 7.48 -1.46 -4.59
CA GLY A 399 8.36 -2.62 -4.39
C GLY A 399 8.12 -3.78 -5.36
N PRO A 400 8.96 -4.84 -5.27
CA PRO A 400 8.78 -6.07 -6.03
C PRO A 400 7.43 -6.73 -5.76
N VAL A 401 6.88 -7.39 -6.76
CA VAL A 401 5.51 -7.94 -6.75
C VAL A 401 5.53 -9.39 -6.33
N TYR A 402 5.37 -9.63 -5.04
CA TYR A 402 5.26 -10.97 -4.43
C TYR A 402 3.81 -11.44 -4.33
N GLY A 403 3.62 -12.69 -3.91
CA GLY A 403 2.31 -13.25 -3.59
C GLY A 403 1.57 -13.87 -4.78
N LEU A 404 2.32 -14.22 -5.84
CA LEU A 404 1.81 -14.90 -7.02
C LEU A 404 2.48 -16.27 -7.14
N ALA A 405 1.71 -17.36 -7.03
CA ALA A 405 2.25 -18.72 -7.07
C ALA A 405 2.66 -19.12 -8.50
N ASN A 406 3.91 -19.48 -8.68
CA ASN A 406 4.50 -19.88 -9.98
C ASN A 406 3.87 -21.15 -10.61
N THR A 407 3.06 -21.86 -9.87
CA THR A 407 2.36 -23.08 -10.30
C THR A 407 1.00 -22.83 -10.95
N MET A 408 0.61 -21.56 -11.16
CA MET A 408 -0.65 -21.20 -11.79
C MET A 408 -0.65 -21.52 -13.29
N ASP A 409 -1.75 -22.10 -13.75
CA ASP A 409 -2.05 -22.36 -15.15
C ASP A 409 -3.55 -22.22 -15.42
N GLU A 410 -3.99 -22.39 -16.68
CA GLU A 410 -5.42 -22.27 -17.06
C GLU A 410 -6.35 -23.33 -16.43
N THR A 411 -5.79 -24.38 -15.84
CA THR A 411 -6.60 -25.39 -15.12
C THR A 411 -6.93 -24.93 -13.72
N LYS A 412 -6.14 -24.03 -13.13
CA LYS A 412 -6.29 -23.51 -11.76
C LYS A 412 -6.94 -22.13 -11.74
N THR A 413 -6.69 -21.31 -12.75
CA THR A 413 -7.23 -19.95 -12.86
C THR A 413 -7.56 -19.56 -14.29
N ARG A 414 -8.58 -18.70 -14.47
CA ARG A 414 -8.83 -18.07 -15.79
C ARG A 414 -7.80 -16.99 -16.11
N GLY A 415 -7.12 -16.45 -15.10
CA GLY A 415 -6.13 -15.40 -15.22
C GLY A 415 -6.15 -14.44 -14.05
N ILE A 416 -5.48 -13.31 -14.23
CA ILE A 416 -5.33 -12.27 -13.21
C ILE A 416 -5.63 -10.88 -13.78
N LEU A 417 -6.48 -10.12 -13.09
CA LEU A 417 -6.71 -8.70 -13.32
C LEU A 417 -6.36 -7.92 -12.05
N SER A 418 -5.32 -7.12 -12.14
CA SER A 418 -4.83 -6.30 -11.03
C SER A 418 -5.74 -5.09 -10.80
N ASN A 419 -6.08 -4.78 -9.55
CA ASN A 419 -6.69 -3.52 -9.14
C ASN A 419 -5.57 -2.56 -8.71
N PRO A 420 -5.26 -1.50 -9.48
CA PRO A 420 -4.10 -0.65 -9.25
C PRO A 420 -4.39 0.54 -8.34
N MET A 421 -3.37 1.39 -8.13
CA MET A 421 -3.51 2.64 -7.38
C MET A 421 -4.27 3.70 -8.19
N GLU A 422 -4.82 4.72 -7.50
CA GLU A 422 -5.31 5.95 -8.12
C GLU A 422 -4.18 6.72 -8.86
N HIS A 423 -2.92 6.41 -8.56
CA HIS A 423 -1.71 6.90 -9.24
C HIS A 423 -1.38 5.96 -10.41
N GLY A 424 -1.92 6.27 -11.59
CA GLY A 424 -1.86 5.36 -12.74
C GLY A 424 -0.46 5.16 -13.29
N GLU A 425 0.33 6.21 -13.40
CA GLU A 425 1.71 6.12 -13.90
C GLU A 425 2.60 5.36 -12.89
N ALA A 426 2.44 5.62 -11.59
CA ALA A 426 3.15 4.91 -10.53
C ALA A 426 2.76 3.42 -10.45
N SER A 427 1.54 3.07 -10.86
CA SER A 427 1.08 1.68 -10.93
C SER A 427 1.80 0.84 -11.98
N LYS A 428 2.37 1.46 -13.03
CA LYS A 428 3.07 0.75 -14.12
C LYS A 428 4.20 -0.13 -13.62
N LEU A 429 4.90 0.28 -12.54
CA LEU A 429 5.98 -0.51 -11.96
C LEU A 429 5.50 -1.90 -11.49
N ALA A 430 4.39 -1.95 -10.78
CA ALA A 430 3.77 -3.21 -10.35
C ALA A 430 3.10 -3.95 -11.53
N LEU A 431 2.41 -3.23 -12.42
CA LEU A 431 1.71 -3.81 -13.57
C LEU A 431 2.65 -4.48 -14.57
N TYR A 432 3.89 -3.99 -14.69
CA TYR A 432 4.95 -4.65 -15.46
C TYR A 432 5.17 -6.09 -14.99
N SER A 433 5.30 -6.28 -13.68
CA SER A 433 5.47 -7.59 -13.05
C SER A 433 4.21 -8.46 -13.12
N VAL A 434 3.02 -7.87 -13.04
CA VAL A 434 1.75 -8.60 -13.23
C VAL A 434 1.63 -9.15 -14.65
N GLY A 435 2.00 -8.35 -15.65
CA GLY A 435 2.05 -8.79 -17.05
C GLY A 435 3.06 -9.92 -17.27
N ASP A 436 4.23 -9.80 -16.65
CA ASP A 436 5.30 -10.79 -16.69
C ASP A 436 4.86 -12.14 -16.11
N PHE A 437 4.31 -12.11 -14.88
CA PHE A 437 3.75 -13.31 -14.23
C PHE A 437 2.66 -13.96 -15.08
N ALA A 438 1.68 -13.18 -15.53
CA ALA A 438 0.53 -13.75 -16.23
C ALA A 438 0.87 -14.33 -17.61
N TRP A 439 2.01 -13.93 -18.18
CA TRP A 439 2.53 -14.45 -19.45
C TRP A 439 3.32 -15.74 -19.27
N ASN A 440 4.25 -15.78 -18.29
CA ASN A 440 5.12 -16.92 -18.02
C ASN A 440 5.19 -17.15 -16.51
N THR A 441 4.23 -17.88 -15.99
CA THR A 441 4.05 -18.09 -14.55
C THR A 441 5.22 -18.83 -13.92
N GLU A 442 5.76 -19.87 -14.59
CA GLU A 442 6.83 -20.70 -14.07
C GLU A 442 8.16 -19.94 -13.93
N ALA A 443 8.47 -19.09 -14.91
CA ALA A 443 9.72 -18.33 -14.93
C ALA A 443 9.64 -17.02 -14.15
N TYR A 444 8.46 -16.62 -13.69
CA TYR A 444 8.29 -15.32 -13.00
C TYR A 444 9.19 -15.22 -11.77
N ASN A 445 10.00 -14.16 -11.74
CA ASN A 445 10.84 -13.80 -10.61
C ASN A 445 10.53 -12.34 -10.21
N PRO A 446 9.95 -12.08 -9.02
CA PRO A 446 9.50 -10.74 -8.64
C PRO A 446 10.61 -9.69 -8.61
N ILE A 447 11.82 -10.07 -8.21
CA ILE A 447 12.97 -9.15 -8.12
C ILE A 447 13.52 -8.86 -9.52
N ASP A 448 13.75 -9.89 -10.35
CA ASP A 448 14.25 -9.71 -11.71
C ASP A 448 13.26 -8.89 -12.56
N SER A 449 11.97 -9.18 -12.45
CA SER A 449 10.92 -8.43 -13.14
C SER A 449 10.88 -6.95 -12.71
N TRP A 450 10.99 -6.68 -11.41
CA TRP A 450 11.02 -5.32 -10.86
C TRP A 450 12.27 -4.54 -11.30
N GLU A 451 13.45 -5.17 -11.32
CA GLU A 451 14.69 -4.53 -11.80
C GLU A 451 14.60 -4.15 -13.28
N ARG A 452 13.98 -5.02 -14.10
CA ARG A 452 13.74 -4.74 -15.52
C ARG A 452 12.69 -3.64 -15.72
N ALA A 453 11.68 -3.59 -14.85
CA ALA A 453 10.68 -2.53 -14.87
C ALA A 453 11.30 -1.15 -14.59
N LEU A 454 12.19 -1.04 -13.60
CA LEU A 454 12.92 0.18 -13.31
C LEU A 454 13.82 0.61 -14.48
N GLU A 455 14.49 -0.34 -15.12
CA GLU A 455 15.32 -0.08 -16.31
C GLU A 455 14.51 0.42 -17.49
N GLU A 456 13.29 -0.08 -17.69
CA GLU A 456 12.43 0.33 -18.83
C GLU A 456 11.68 1.62 -18.57
N LEU A 457 11.13 1.80 -17.35
CA LEU A 457 10.24 2.93 -17.05
C LEU A 457 10.98 4.23 -16.75
N ALA A 458 12.20 4.15 -16.23
CA ALA A 458 12.99 5.33 -15.87
C ALA A 458 14.51 5.06 -15.94
N PRO A 459 15.04 4.69 -17.11
CA PRO A 459 16.45 4.32 -17.26
C PRO A 459 17.41 5.43 -16.85
N GLU A 460 17.05 6.70 -17.08
CA GLU A 460 17.85 7.88 -16.78
C GLU A 460 18.02 8.16 -15.28
N VAL A 461 17.14 7.61 -14.43
CA VAL A 461 17.16 7.80 -12.97
C VAL A 461 17.02 6.49 -12.19
N LYS A 462 17.30 5.36 -12.83
CA LYS A 462 17.06 4.01 -12.29
C LYS A 462 17.54 3.85 -10.85
N GLU A 463 18.78 4.22 -10.54
CA GLU A 463 19.36 4.00 -9.22
C GLU A 463 18.66 4.83 -8.12
N ALA A 464 18.28 6.07 -8.44
CA ALA A 464 17.55 6.93 -7.52
C ALA A 464 16.10 6.41 -7.31
N TYR A 465 15.45 6.06 -8.40
CA TYR A 465 14.10 5.49 -8.32
C TYR A 465 14.09 4.16 -7.57
N ARG A 466 15.06 3.29 -7.83
CA ARG A 466 15.22 2.02 -7.12
C ARG A 466 15.37 2.21 -5.60
N LEU A 467 16.21 3.17 -5.19
CA LEU A 467 16.40 3.48 -3.77
C LEU A 467 15.13 3.98 -3.09
N PHE A 468 14.35 4.84 -3.76
CA PHE A 468 13.04 5.26 -3.28
C PHE A 468 12.06 4.07 -3.22
N ALA A 469 11.99 3.27 -4.28
CA ALA A 469 11.05 2.17 -4.42
C ALA A 469 11.22 1.09 -3.33
N ILE A 470 12.45 0.77 -2.92
CA ILE A 470 12.73 -0.16 -1.81
C ILE A 470 12.12 0.32 -0.49
N HIS A 471 12.05 1.64 -0.28
CA HIS A 471 11.46 2.24 0.93
C HIS A 471 9.96 2.54 0.79
N SER A 472 9.34 2.14 -0.32
CA SER A 472 7.91 2.33 -0.63
C SER A 472 7.22 0.98 -0.93
N CYS A 473 7.47 -0.02 -0.09
CA CYS A 473 6.98 -1.40 -0.26
C CYS A 473 5.96 -1.82 0.80
N ASP A 474 5.81 -1.05 1.88
CA ASP A 474 4.90 -1.41 2.98
C ASP A 474 3.45 -1.31 2.51
N THR A 475 2.72 -2.42 2.65
CA THR A 475 1.31 -2.48 2.31
C THR A 475 0.41 -2.07 3.48
N GLU A 476 0.97 -1.86 4.67
CA GLU A 476 0.27 -1.63 5.93
C GLU A 476 -0.78 -2.69 6.30
N THR A 477 -1.00 -3.69 5.44
CA THR A 477 -1.90 -4.83 5.71
C THR A 477 -1.20 -5.96 6.48
N GLY A 478 0.12 -5.88 6.62
CA GLY A 478 0.94 -6.87 7.31
C GLY A 478 1.21 -8.13 6.51
N TYR A 479 0.65 -8.31 5.32
CA TYR A 479 0.83 -9.56 4.57
C TYR A 479 1.69 -9.42 3.33
N ARG A 480 2.34 -8.45 2.99
CA ARG A 480 3.30 -8.27 1.89
C ARG A 480 4.50 -7.42 2.31
N ARG A 481 5.05 -7.72 3.46
CA ARG A 481 6.18 -6.98 4.03
C ARG A 481 7.50 -7.65 3.67
N TRP A 482 7.85 -7.60 2.38
CA TRP A 482 9.14 -8.03 1.86
C TRP A 482 10.09 -6.85 1.66
N GLU A 483 9.61 -5.69 2.00
CA GLU A 483 10.24 -4.41 1.89
C GLU A 483 11.60 -4.41 2.58
N SER A 484 12.46 -3.65 1.97
CA SER A 484 13.81 -3.42 2.46
C SER A 484 14.63 -4.71 2.74
N TRP A 485 14.33 -5.79 2.03
CA TRP A 485 15.13 -7.01 2.07
C TRP A 485 16.59 -6.77 1.66
N GLU A 486 16.88 -5.75 0.85
CA GLU A 486 18.22 -5.34 0.45
C GLU A 486 18.80 -4.18 1.28
N THR A 487 17.96 -3.43 1.99
CA THR A 487 18.49 -2.34 2.82
C THR A 487 19.09 -2.88 4.10
N GLU A 488 20.22 -2.33 4.50
CA GLU A 488 20.77 -2.65 5.81
C GLU A 488 19.78 -2.30 6.93
N THR A 489 19.93 -2.99 8.05
CA THR A 489 19.21 -2.63 9.25
C THR A 489 19.70 -1.27 9.72
N PHE A 490 18.84 -0.26 9.68
CA PHE A 490 19.10 1.05 10.27
C PHE A 490 18.95 0.93 11.79
N SER A 491 19.96 0.39 12.44
CA SER A 491 20.03 0.32 13.91
C SER A 491 21.46 0.08 14.39
N PHE A 492 21.77 0.62 15.56
CA PHE A 492 22.91 0.19 16.36
C PHE A 492 22.47 0.19 17.84
N ALA A 493 22.70 -0.94 18.54
CA ALA A 493 22.34 -1.07 19.94
C ALA A 493 23.28 -0.27 20.85
N THR A 494 24.53 -0.16 20.42
CA THR A 494 25.56 0.70 20.99
C THR A 494 26.23 1.42 19.84
N TYR A 495 26.79 2.60 20.09
CA TYR A 495 27.47 3.34 19.04
C TYR A 495 28.67 2.56 18.48
N ASP A 496 28.63 2.37 17.15
CA ASP A 496 29.71 1.79 16.35
C ASP A 496 30.04 2.76 15.20
N ALA A 497 31.27 3.29 15.21
CA ALA A 497 31.67 4.32 14.27
C ALA A 497 31.71 3.85 12.81
N GLU A 498 32.00 2.59 12.54
CA GLU A 498 31.97 2.03 11.18
C GLU A 498 30.54 1.88 10.68
N VAL A 499 29.65 1.35 11.51
CA VAL A 499 28.21 1.26 11.20
C VAL A 499 27.61 2.65 10.98
N ALA A 500 27.90 3.60 11.86
CA ALA A 500 27.41 4.97 11.74
C ALA A 500 27.88 5.65 10.44
N ALA A 501 29.17 5.49 10.08
CA ALA A 501 29.72 6.04 8.84
C ALA A 501 29.01 5.46 7.60
N ARG A 502 28.75 4.16 7.58
CA ARG A 502 28.05 3.48 6.50
C ARG A 502 26.58 3.93 6.38
N LEU A 503 25.89 4.04 7.51
CA LEU A 503 24.52 4.56 7.54
C LEU A 503 24.45 6.03 7.09
N LYS A 504 25.40 6.87 7.49
CA LYS A 504 25.47 8.26 7.02
C LYS A 504 25.63 8.36 5.50
N GLU A 505 26.44 7.51 4.89
CA GLU A 505 26.59 7.49 3.43
C GLU A 505 25.29 7.03 2.74
N GLU A 506 24.60 6.03 3.27
CA GLU A 506 23.29 5.61 2.75
C GLU A 506 22.25 6.72 2.89
N LEU A 507 22.18 7.40 4.03
CA LEU A 507 21.25 8.51 4.26
C LEU A 507 21.54 9.71 3.34
N LYS A 508 22.79 10.02 3.04
CA LYS A 508 23.14 11.04 2.03
C LYS A 508 22.63 10.67 0.64
N ARG A 509 22.70 9.39 0.27
CA ARG A 509 22.12 8.90 -1.00
C ARG A 509 20.61 9.08 -1.00
N ILE A 510 19.92 8.73 0.09
CA ILE A 510 18.47 8.92 0.27
C ILE A 510 18.08 10.39 0.11
N ILE A 511 18.79 11.30 0.80
CA ILE A 511 18.55 12.75 0.72
C ILE A 511 18.72 13.28 -0.72
N ALA A 512 19.62 12.69 -1.49
CA ALA A 512 19.89 13.11 -2.88
C ALA A 512 18.84 12.58 -3.89
N VAL A 513 17.99 11.61 -3.51
CA VAL A 513 17.04 10.97 -4.42
C VAL A 513 16.10 11.97 -5.11
N PRO A 514 15.38 12.88 -4.41
CA PRO A 514 14.42 13.75 -5.07
C PRO A 514 15.06 14.64 -6.15
N ALA A 515 16.25 15.18 -5.86
CA ALA A 515 16.99 15.99 -6.82
C ALA A 515 17.45 15.18 -8.05
N ALA A 516 17.86 13.93 -7.85
CA ALA A 516 18.23 13.04 -8.95
C ALA A 516 17.00 12.65 -9.80
N MET A 517 15.86 12.44 -9.17
CA MET A 517 14.60 12.09 -9.84
C MET A 517 14.06 13.21 -10.75
N GLU A 518 14.47 14.46 -10.58
CA GLU A 518 14.08 15.56 -11.48
C GLU A 518 14.52 15.34 -12.93
N ALA A 519 15.53 14.50 -13.17
CA ALA A 519 15.97 14.11 -14.51
C ALA A 519 15.03 13.11 -15.20
N MET A 520 14.05 12.53 -14.48
CA MET A 520 13.09 11.57 -15.04
C MET A 520 12.37 12.17 -16.26
N GLU A 521 12.35 11.45 -17.39
CA GLU A 521 11.66 11.89 -18.61
C GLU A 521 10.15 11.85 -18.45
N ASN A 522 9.61 10.79 -17.81
CA ASN A 522 8.18 10.68 -17.52
C ASN A 522 7.75 11.64 -16.42
N LYS A 523 7.38 12.86 -16.80
CA LYS A 523 6.96 13.92 -15.86
C LYS A 523 5.63 13.62 -15.16
N ALA A 524 4.77 12.80 -15.74
CA ALA A 524 3.52 12.37 -15.11
C ALA A 524 3.82 11.43 -13.93
N LEU A 525 4.69 10.44 -14.11
CA LEU A 525 5.17 9.56 -13.04
C LEU A 525 5.86 10.35 -11.94
N LEU A 526 6.80 11.25 -12.30
CA LEU A 526 7.47 12.10 -11.32
C LEU A 526 6.46 12.95 -10.53
N GLY A 527 5.43 13.48 -11.21
CA GLY A 527 4.38 14.28 -10.57
C GLY A 527 3.58 13.49 -9.54
N GLU A 528 3.23 12.25 -9.87
CA GLU A 528 2.52 11.34 -8.95
C GLU A 528 3.38 10.96 -7.72
N LEU A 529 4.68 10.74 -7.89
CA LEU A 529 5.58 10.33 -6.79
C LEU A 529 6.08 11.50 -5.92
N ARG A 530 6.02 12.73 -6.42
CA ARG A 530 6.61 13.93 -5.78
C ARG A 530 6.25 14.11 -4.30
N PRO A 531 5.00 13.92 -3.84
CA PRO A 531 4.67 14.08 -2.43
C PRO A 531 5.48 13.16 -1.51
N TRP A 532 5.62 11.88 -1.88
CA TRP A 532 6.41 10.90 -1.12
C TRP A 532 7.91 11.15 -1.23
N LEU A 533 8.40 11.63 -2.37
CA LEU A 533 9.82 12.00 -2.54
C LEU A 533 10.23 13.13 -1.59
N VAL A 534 9.36 14.12 -1.37
CA VAL A 534 9.60 15.20 -0.41
C VAL A 534 9.73 14.66 1.02
N GLU A 535 8.84 13.78 1.43
CA GLU A 535 8.90 13.19 2.78
C GLU A 535 10.08 12.22 2.92
N PHE A 536 10.50 11.56 1.85
CA PHE A 536 11.69 10.70 1.83
C PHE A 536 12.99 11.47 2.12
N GLU A 537 13.15 12.64 1.48
CA GLU A 537 14.28 13.55 1.74
C GLU A 537 14.30 14.05 3.19
N LYS A 538 13.12 14.52 3.66
CA LYS A 538 12.98 15.01 5.05
C LYS A 538 13.30 13.92 6.06
N LEU A 539 12.78 12.71 5.87
CA LEU A 539 13.02 11.59 6.77
C LEU A 539 14.49 11.16 6.75
N GLY A 540 15.13 11.10 5.57
CA GLY A 540 16.56 10.84 5.43
C GLY A 540 17.41 11.88 6.18
N THR A 541 17.04 13.17 6.06
CA THR A 541 17.71 14.27 6.75
C THR A 541 17.56 14.13 8.27
N ARG A 542 16.38 13.78 8.77
CA ARG A 542 16.13 13.55 10.19
C ARG A 542 16.91 12.37 10.74
N CYS A 543 16.99 11.26 9.99
CA CYS A 543 17.82 10.12 10.37
C CYS A 543 19.31 10.48 10.46
N LEU A 544 19.81 11.30 9.52
CA LEU A 544 21.20 11.77 9.53
C LEU A 544 21.48 12.65 10.76
N LYS A 545 20.61 13.62 11.04
CA LYS A 545 20.69 14.47 12.24
C LYS A 545 20.57 13.63 13.53
N ALA A 546 19.75 12.58 13.55
CA ALA A 546 19.65 11.70 14.73
C ALA A 546 20.96 10.97 15.05
N ILE A 547 21.73 10.56 14.02
CA ILE A 547 23.08 10.01 14.22
C ILE A 547 24.01 11.09 14.77
N GLU A 548 23.96 12.32 14.25
CA GLU A 548 24.75 13.44 14.73
C GLU A 548 24.41 13.80 16.18
N CYS A 549 23.13 13.81 16.56
CA CYS A 549 22.70 13.95 17.95
C CYS A 549 23.34 12.89 18.85
N TYR A 550 23.33 11.62 18.42
CA TYR A 550 23.91 10.52 19.18
C TYR A 550 25.43 10.69 19.39
N GLU A 551 26.13 11.18 18.36
CA GLU A 551 27.58 11.48 18.46
C GLU A 551 27.89 12.62 19.45
N LEU A 552 27.11 13.70 19.41
CA LEU A 552 27.20 14.81 20.36
C LEU A 552 26.92 14.35 21.80
N TYR A 553 25.88 13.57 21.99
CA TYR A 553 25.51 12.98 23.29
C TYR A 553 26.66 12.12 23.84
N THR A 554 27.21 11.20 23.05
CA THR A 554 28.32 10.32 23.47
C THR A 554 29.63 11.06 23.72
N ALA A 555 29.85 12.18 23.03
CA ALA A 555 30.97 13.07 23.28
C ALA A 555 30.81 13.93 24.56
N GLY A 556 29.63 13.97 25.16
CA GLY A 556 29.30 14.78 26.33
C GLY A 556 29.05 16.27 26.03
N ASP A 557 28.89 16.63 24.75
CA ASP A 557 28.49 18.00 24.37
C ASP A 557 26.95 18.12 24.42
N TYR A 558 26.44 18.20 25.65
CA TYR A 558 25.00 18.18 25.92
C TYR A 558 24.28 19.42 25.42
N ASP A 559 24.95 20.59 25.39
CA ASP A 559 24.37 21.83 24.84
C ASP A 559 24.10 21.68 23.35
N ALA A 560 25.10 21.28 22.56
CA ALA A 560 24.96 21.08 21.12
C ALA A 560 24.03 19.89 20.79
N PHE A 561 24.09 18.83 21.60
CA PHE A 561 23.21 17.69 21.50
C PHE A 561 21.73 18.11 21.62
N TRP A 562 21.37 18.82 22.71
CA TRP A 562 19.97 19.16 22.96
C TRP A 562 19.42 20.16 21.95
N GLU A 563 20.22 21.11 21.52
CA GLU A 563 19.86 22.07 20.47
C GLU A 563 19.50 21.34 19.16
N LEU A 564 20.37 20.41 18.72
CA LEU A 564 20.14 19.62 17.53
C LEU A 564 18.98 18.63 17.70
N TYR A 565 18.84 18.02 18.89
CA TYR A 565 17.75 17.12 19.24
C TYR A 565 16.40 17.82 19.12
N ALA A 566 16.25 19.00 19.77
CA ALA A 566 15.00 19.77 19.77
C ALA A 566 14.62 20.25 18.34
N ASP A 567 15.62 20.65 17.52
CA ASP A 567 15.41 20.99 16.10
C ASP A 567 15.05 19.78 15.23
N ASN A 568 15.41 18.57 15.65
CA ASN A 568 15.16 17.35 14.89
C ASN A 568 13.82 16.65 15.23
N ILE A 569 13.11 17.05 16.29
CA ILE A 569 11.78 16.53 16.60
C ILE A 569 10.80 17.04 15.52
N MET A 570 9.93 16.15 15.03
CA MET A 570 8.85 16.55 14.12
C MET A 570 7.83 17.39 14.87
N THR A 571 7.46 18.53 14.31
CA THR A 571 6.30 19.31 14.76
C THR A 571 5.00 18.58 14.41
N GLU A 572 3.89 18.92 15.06
CA GLU A 572 2.57 18.36 14.72
C GLU A 572 2.23 18.52 13.22
N GLU A 573 2.58 19.66 12.61
CA GLU A 573 2.39 19.89 11.18
C GLU A 573 3.25 18.96 10.33
N GLU A 574 4.51 18.72 10.70
CA GLU A 574 5.41 17.83 9.98
C GLU A 574 5.00 16.36 10.13
N VAL A 575 4.50 15.95 11.31
CA VAL A 575 3.89 14.63 11.52
C VAL A 575 2.68 14.46 10.60
N ALA A 576 1.78 15.45 10.56
CA ALA A 576 0.61 15.39 9.69
C ALA A 576 0.97 15.33 8.20
N MET A 577 2.02 16.06 7.77
CA MET A 577 2.52 16.00 6.38
C MET A 577 3.14 14.64 6.05
N TYR A 578 3.94 14.09 6.96
CA TYR A 578 4.49 12.73 6.81
C TYR A 578 3.39 11.68 6.77
N ASP A 579 2.40 11.77 7.67
CA ASP A 579 1.29 10.83 7.75
C ASP A 579 0.38 10.89 6.51
N ALA A 580 0.38 12.00 5.78
CA ALA A 580 -0.30 12.09 4.49
C ALA A 580 0.46 11.39 3.35
N HIS A 581 1.78 11.18 3.48
CA HIS A 581 2.63 10.59 2.41
C HIS A 581 3.75 9.71 3.01
N ARG A 582 3.36 8.62 3.68
CA ARG A 582 4.28 7.74 4.42
C ARG A 582 5.24 7.00 3.50
N VAL A 583 6.52 7.06 3.85
CA VAL A 583 7.63 6.38 3.19
C VAL A 583 8.66 5.95 4.22
N GLY A 584 9.41 4.88 3.96
CA GLY A 584 10.44 4.38 4.88
C GLY A 584 9.89 3.85 6.21
N THR A 585 8.61 3.47 6.25
CA THR A 585 7.86 3.01 7.44
C THR A 585 8.47 1.78 8.10
N MET A 586 9.22 0.99 7.37
CA MET A 586 9.75 -0.29 7.85
C MET A 586 11.11 -0.17 8.51
N LYS A 587 11.94 0.79 8.08
CA LYS A 587 13.32 0.92 8.58
C LYS A 587 13.69 2.34 8.96
N LEU A 588 13.46 3.33 8.10
CA LEU A 588 13.90 4.70 8.33
C LEU A 588 13.15 5.38 9.47
N LYS A 589 11.81 5.34 9.43
CA LYS A 589 10.98 5.95 10.47
C LYS A 589 11.20 5.29 11.83
N PRO A 590 11.19 3.93 11.96
CA PRO A 590 11.51 3.28 13.22
C PRO A 590 12.93 3.54 13.74
N PHE A 591 13.91 3.68 12.84
CA PHE A 591 15.27 4.04 13.22
C PHE A 591 15.34 5.45 13.83
N TYR A 592 14.74 6.45 13.14
CA TYR A 592 14.65 7.81 13.63
C TYR A 592 13.98 7.88 15.01
N GLU A 593 12.79 7.31 15.15
CA GLU A 593 12.02 7.34 16.40
C GLU A 593 12.80 6.70 17.55
N ARG A 594 13.36 5.52 17.31
CA ARG A 594 14.07 4.79 18.35
C ARG A 594 15.31 5.54 18.85
N ILE A 595 16.13 6.11 17.97
CA ILE A 595 17.30 6.86 18.40
C ILE A 595 16.90 8.10 19.16
N MET A 596 15.89 8.85 18.71
CA MET A 596 15.42 10.05 19.37
C MET A 596 14.87 9.73 20.77
N ASP A 597 14.05 8.68 20.88
CA ASP A 597 13.47 8.24 22.15
C ASP A 597 14.56 7.76 23.14
N ASP A 598 15.49 6.91 22.68
CA ASP A 598 16.56 6.37 23.52
C ASP A 598 17.47 7.47 24.07
N MET A 599 17.79 8.51 23.25
CA MET A 599 18.60 9.65 23.68
C MET A 599 17.86 10.55 24.68
N ALA A 600 16.58 10.86 24.42
CA ALA A 600 15.78 11.66 25.34
C ALA A 600 15.69 10.97 26.71
N ALA A 601 15.40 9.66 26.72
CA ALA A 601 15.33 8.87 27.94
C ALA A 601 16.65 8.85 28.70
N ALA A 602 17.76 8.59 28.00
CA ALA A 602 19.10 8.55 28.62
C ALA A 602 19.54 9.90 29.17
N TYR A 603 19.29 10.99 28.43
CA TYR A 603 19.64 12.32 28.87
C TYR A 603 18.82 12.74 30.10
N PHE A 604 17.50 12.51 30.06
CA PHE A 604 16.63 12.76 31.20
C PHE A 604 17.06 11.97 32.46
N GLU A 605 17.41 10.69 32.31
CA GLU A 605 17.92 9.86 33.41
C GLU A 605 19.23 10.43 33.98
N SER A 606 20.11 10.94 33.09
CA SER A 606 21.38 11.57 33.53
C SER A 606 21.16 12.83 34.35
N LEU A 607 20.12 13.59 34.04
CA LEU A 607 19.74 14.82 34.75
C LEU A 607 18.97 14.56 36.04
N THR A 608 18.09 13.57 36.06
CA THR A 608 17.12 13.38 37.15
C THR A 608 17.47 12.19 38.05
N GLY A 609 18.28 11.24 37.58
CA GLY A 609 18.49 9.96 38.23
C GLY A 609 17.26 9.04 38.14
N VAL A 610 16.23 9.45 37.42
CA VAL A 610 14.98 8.71 37.19
C VAL A 610 14.89 8.29 35.75
N LYS A 611 14.66 7.01 35.49
CA LYS A 611 14.48 6.50 34.14
C LYS A 611 13.17 7.03 33.56
N ALA A 612 13.24 7.66 32.38
CA ALA A 612 12.06 8.03 31.64
C ALA A 612 11.27 6.76 31.27
N SER A 613 9.97 6.84 31.30
CA SER A 613 9.11 5.70 30.98
C SER A 613 8.11 6.09 29.90
N THR A 614 8.16 5.34 28.82
CA THR A 614 7.08 5.31 27.83
C THR A 614 6.10 4.21 28.21
N LEU A 615 4.81 4.45 28.02
CA LEU A 615 3.81 3.40 28.13
C LEU A 615 3.97 2.45 26.94
N ALA A 616 4.14 1.16 27.22
CA ALA A 616 4.18 0.13 26.19
C ALA A 616 2.91 -0.74 26.28
N PRO A 617 2.31 -1.11 25.14
CA PRO A 617 1.14 -1.99 25.14
C PRO A 617 1.50 -3.39 25.63
N VAL A 618 0.69 -3.95 26.50
CA VAL A 618 0.84 -5.31 27.02
C VAL A 618 -0.51 -6.01 27.05
N GLY A 619 -0.54 -7.31 26.74
CA GLY A 619 -1.77 -8.09 26.80
C GLY A 619 -1.75 -9.39 26.02
N THR A 620 -2.93 -9.95 25.81
CA THR A 620 -3.12 -11.28 25.19
C THR A 620 -3.25 -11.23 23.67
N TYR A 621 -3.58 -10.07 23.09
CA TYR A 621 -3.76 -9.92 21.65
C TYR A 621 -2.42 -9.78 20.91
N ARG A 622 -2.28 -10.51 19.80
CA ARG A 622 -1.09 -10.41 18.93
C ARG A 622 -0.93 -9.02 18.29
N SER A 623 -2.04 -8.35 18.04
CA SER A 623 -2.07 -7.00 17.46
C SER A 623 -1.41 -5.93 18.35
N LEU A 624 -1.18 -6.20 19.62
CA LEU A 624 -0.42 -5.31 20.51
C LEU A 624 1.05 -5.16 20.10
N GLY A 625 1.58 -6.06 19.29
CA GLY A 625 2.90 -5.93 18.66
C GLY A 625 2.93 -5.06 17.40
N ALA A 626 1.76 -4.61 16.92
CA ALA A 626 1.68 -3.75 15.73
C ALA A 626 1.85 -2.26 16.10
N PRO A 627 2.33 -1.40 15.18
CA PRO A 627 2.51 0.04 15.43
C PRO A 627 1.25 0.74 15.95
N GLN A 628 0.08 0.34 15.48
CA GLN A 628 -1.22 0.92 15.86
C GLN A 628 -1.59 0.70 17.33
N SER A 629 -0.92 -0.21 18.02
CA SER A 629 -1.15 -0.40 19.47
C SER A 629 -0.75 0.82 20.30
N LYS A 630 0.13 1.67 19.80
CA LYS A 630 0.54 2.92 20.45
C LYS A 630 -0.55 3.99 20.45
N TYR A 631 -1.55 3.91 19.56
CA TYR A 631 -2.67 4.85 19.48
C TYR A 631 -3.48 4.95 20.78
N MET A 632 -3.43 3.92 21.63
CA MET A 632 -4.08 4.01 22.96
C MET A 632 -3.37 4.96 23.93
N PHE A 633 -2.15 5.45 23.59
CA PHE A 633 -1.30 6.28 24.46
C PHE A 633 -0.92 7.63 23.85
N ASP A 634 -1.45 7.99 22.67
CA ASP A 634 -1.04 9.20 21.92
C ASP A 634 -1.82 10.47 22.30
N ASN A 635 -2.78 10.36 23.21
CA ASN A 635 -3.68 11.44 23.65
C ASN A 635 -4.56 12.01 22.52
N ASP A 636 -4.72 11.31 21.41
CA ASP A 636 -5.63 11.67 20.32
C ASP A 636 -6.92 10.83 20.40
N PRO A 637 -8.07 11.39 20.75
CA PRO A 637 -9.32 10.62 20.87
C PRO A 637 -9.91 10.19 19.50
N GLU A 638 -9.35 10.63 18.40
CA GLU A 638 -9.76 10.22 17.05
C GLU A 638 -9.00 8.97 16.56
N THR A 639 -7.87 8.63 17.18
CA THR A 639 -7.14 7.39 16.95
C THR A 639 -7.60 6.29 17.91
N TYR A 640 -7.30 5.03 17.60
CA TYR A 640 -7.60 3.91 18.50
C TYR A 640 -6.76 2.68 18.17
N TYR A 641 -6.46 1.90 19.20
CA TYR A 641 -6.02 0.52 19.05
C TYR A 641 -7.21 -0.38 18.74
N HIS A 642 -7.03 -1.37 17.89
CA HIS A 642 -8.03 -2.39 17.55
C HIS A 642 -7.44 -3.79 17.68
N SER A 643 -8.15 -4.70 18.37
CA SER A 643 -7.64 -6.03 18.70
C SER A 643 -7.42 -6.94 17.47
N GLY A 644 -8.17 -6.74 16.38
CA GLY A 644 -8.17 -7.61 15.21
C GLY A 644 -8.87 -8.96 15.42
N ASP A 645 -8.84 -9.48 16.63
CA ASP A 645 -9.48 -10.72 17.06
C ASP A 645 -10.69 -10.46 17.94
N GLY A 646 -11.70 -11.32 17.85
CA GLY A 646 -12.86 -11.30 18.75
C GLY A 646 -12.47 -11.62 20.20
N GLN A 647 -13.09 -10.89 21.14
CA GLN A 647 -12.80 -11.00 22.57
C GLN A 647 -13.21 -12.35 23.17
N ARG A 648 -12.39 -12.84 24.06
CA ARG A 648 -12.56 -14.10 24.83
C ARG A 648 -12.46 -13.83 26.33
N THR A 649 -13.01 -14.70 27.16
CA THR A 649 -12.79 -14.63 28.59
C THR A 649 -11.29 -14.72 28.90
N ASP A 650 -10.82 -13.94 29.86
CA ASP A 650 -9.43 -13.75 30.25
C ASP A 650 -8.53 -12.96 29.31
N ASP A 651 -9.07 -12.47 28.17
CA ASP A 651 -8.32 -11.51 27.37
C ASP A 651 -7.97 -10.28 28.21
N PHE A 652 -6.74 -9.80 28.00
CA PHE A 652 -6.16 -8.69 28.74
C PHE A 652 -5.54 -7.66 27.81
N VAL A 653 -5.77 -6.38 28.09
CA VAL A 653 -5.10 -5.24 27.47
C VAL A 653 -4.71 -4.21 28.51
N GLY A 654 -3.48 -3.75 28.46
CA GLY A 654 -2.96 -2.80 29.41
C GLY A 654 -1.69 -2.09 28.96
N ALA A 655 -1.12 -1.35 29.90
CA ALA A 655 0.12 -0.62 29.78
C ALA A 655 1.22 -1.22 30.66
N ASP A 656 2.43 -1.39 30.12
CA ASP A 656 3.69 -1.56 30.87
C ASP A 656 4.37 -0.19 30.97
N MET A 657 4.55 0.31 32.16
CA MET A 657 5.24 1.58 32.44
C MET A 657 6.79 1.43 32.41
N GLY A 658 7.30 0.25 32.12
CA GLY A 658 8.74 -0.06 32.11
C GLY A 658 9.42 -0.10 33.46
N ILE A 659 8.93 0.63 34.42
CA ILE A 659 9.40 0.70 35.82
C ILE A 659 8.22 0.71 36.77
N VAL A 660 8.46 0.37 38.04
CA VAL A 660 7.47 0.53 39.09
C VAL A 660 7.29 2.01 39.42
N ARG A 661 6.04 2.49 39.40
CA ARG A 661 5.65 3.88 39.67
C ARG A 661 4.45 3.96 40.62
N GLU A 662 4.31 5.10 41.26
CA GLU A 662 3.10 5.48 41.97
C GLU A 662 1.98 5.81 40.99
N VAL A 663 0.84 5.14 41.15
CA VAL A 663 -0.38 5.35 40.34
C VAL A 663 -1.47 5.93 41.28
N ARG A 664 -2.09 7.03 40.83
CA ARG A 664 -3.14 7.80 41.56
C ARG A 664 -4.44 7.90 40.81
N GLU A 665 -4.34 7.87 39.48
CA GLU A 665 -5.47 8.05 38.58
C GLU A 665 -5.27 7.22 37.32
N ILE A 666 -6.33 6.57 36.85
CA ILE A 666 -6.35 5.80 35.58
C ILE A 666 -7.62 6.18 34.83
N ARG A 667 -7.48 6.43 33.54
CA ARG A 667 -8.62 6.66 32.64
C ARG A 667 -8.44 5.81 31.37
N ILE A 668 -9.48 5.04 31.04
CA ILE A 668 -9.47 4.19 29.83
C ILE A 668 -10.75 4.45 29.07
N ILE A 669 -10.64 4.81 27.79
CA ILE A 669 -11.76 5.01 26.89
C ILE A 669 -11.73 3.91 25.85
N GLN A 670 -12.74 3.04 25.87
CA GLN A 670 -12.92 1.94 24.95
C GLN A 670 -13.75 2.38 23.71
N GLY A 671 -13.81 1.54 22.66
CA GLY A 671 -14.56 1.79 21.43
C GLY A 671 -13.81 2.59 20.38
N ARG A 672 -14.31 2.58 19.14
CA ARG A 672 -13.68 3.23 18.00
C ARG A 672 -13.97 4.73 17.88
N ASN A 673 -15.05 5.20 18.51
CA ASN A 673 -15.45 6.60 18.50
C ASN A 673 -16.43 6.86 19.66
N SER A 674 -16.84 8.11 19.86
CA SER A 674 -17.69 8.55 20.99
C SER A 674 -19.13 7.99 21.00
N VAL A 675 -19.55 7.34 19.92
CA VAL A 675 -20.89 6.73 19.80
C VAL A 675 -20.84 5.20 19.58
N ASP A 676 -19.65 4.62 19.42
CA ASP A 676 -19.46 3.19 19.25
C ASP A 676 -19.26 2.53 20.61
N ASP A 677 -20.31 1.93 21.10
CA ASP A 677 -20.35 1.13 22.32
C ASP A 677 -20.31 -0.38 22.06
N VAL A 678 -19.95 -0.79 20.85
CA VAL A 678 -19.93 -2.19 20.44
C VAL A 678 -18.58 -2.85 20.75
N ASP A 679 -17.48 -2.19 20.41
CA ASP A 679 -16.13 -2.75 20.48
C ASP A 679 -15.44 -2.45 21.80
N TYR A 680 -15.99 -2.94 22.91
CA TYR A 680 -15.46 -2.81 24.26
C TYR A 680 -15.68 -4.09 25.08
N PHE A 681 -14.93 -4.26 26.15
CA PHE A 681 -15.19 -5.31 27.13
C PHE A 681 -16.44 -4.97 27.94
N ASP A 682 -17.54 -5.64 27.67
CA ASP A 682 -18.84 -5.43 28.33
C ASP A 682 -18.88 -5.92 29.76
N HIS A 683 -17.99 -6.85 30.16
CA HIS A 683 -17.80 -7.32 31.51
C HIS A 683 -16.30 -7.43 31.77
N THR A 684 -15.76 -6.57 32.62
CA THR A 684 -14.32 -6.39 32.81
C THR A 684 -13.97 -6.05 34.25
N VAL A 685 -12.69 -6.17 34.59
CA VAL A 685 -12.11 -5.69 35.83
C VAL A 685 -10.85 -4.89 35.52
N LEU A 686 -10.67 -3.75 36.19
CA LEU A 686 -9.42 -3.01 36.19
C LEU A 686 -8.48 -3.63 37.19
N GLU A 687 -7.26 -3.93 36.80
CA GLU A 687 -6.26 -4.59 37.66
C GLU A 687 -4.85 -4.02 37.42
N TYR A 688 -3.95 -4.23 38.39
CA TYR A 688 -2.56 -3.83 38.29
C TYR A 688 -1.61 -4.95 38.76
N SER A 689 -0.34 -4.81 38.39
CA SER A 689 0.72 -5.71 38.85
C SER A 689 2.05 -4.95 38.96
N VAL A 690 2.90 -5.40 39.92
CA VAL A 690 4.28 -4.91 40.07
C VAL A 690 5.25 -5.75 39.25
N ASP A 691 4.99 -7.05 39.11
CA ASP A 691 5.89 -8.07 38.55
C ASP A 691 5.40 -8.65 37.22
N GLY A 692 4.14 -8.37 36.79
CA GLY A 692 3.49 -8.96 35.65
C GLY A 692 2.95 -10.38 35.83
N GLU A 693 3.16 -10.98 37.02
CA GLU A 693 2.72 -12.33 37.37
C GLU A 693 1.55 -12.29 38.37
N THR A 694 1.66 -11.43 39.38
CA THR A 694 0.65 -11.27 40.43
C THR A 694 -0.22 -10.07 40.17
N TRP A 695 -1.51 -10.29 39.90
CA TRP A 695 -2.47 -9.25 39.57
C TRP A 695 -3.43 -8.96 40.71
N VAL A 696 -3.69 -7.68 40.96
CA VAL A 696 -4.58 -7.19 42.03
C VAL A 696 -5.69 -6.37 41.38
N ALA A 697 -6.94 -6.74 41.67
CA ALA A 697 -8.10 -5.98 41.20
C ALA A 697 -8.20 -4.62 41.92
N LEU A 698 -8.36 -3.56 41.14
CA LEU A 698 -8.62 -2.18 41.58
C LEU A 698 -10.12 -1.88 41.67
N THR A 699 -10.93 -2.60 40.92
CA THR A 699 -12.38 -2.43 40.92
C THR A 699 -13.10 -3.73 41.21
N GLU A 700 -14.34 -3.65 41.69
CA GLU A 700 -15.28 -4.74 41.49
C GLU A 700 -15.54 -4.95 40.01
N PRO A 701 -16.08 -6.10 39.57
CA PRO A 701 -16.45 -6.32 38.17
C PRO A 701 -17.34 -5.19 37.61
N LEU A 702 -16.95 -4.64 36.47
CA LEU A 702 -17.64 -3.56 35.74
C LEU A 702 -18.48 -4.17 34.63
N GLU A 703 -19.78 -3.86 34.59
CA GLU A 703 -20.70 -4.32 33.55
C GLU A 703 -21.19 -3.15 32.69
N GLY A 704 -21.02 -3.23 31.38
CA GLY A 704 -21.48 -2.20 30.43
C GLY A 704 -20.78 -0.86 30.59
N VAL A 705 -19.57 -0.82 31.17
CA VAL A 705 -18.80 0.40 31.39
C VAL A 705 -17.87 0.63 30.23
N TYR A 706 -18.15 1.67 29.48
CA TYR A 706 -17.42 2.06 28.29
C TYR A 706 -16.20 2.97 28.61
N GLU A 707 -16.38 3.96 29.49
CA GLU A 707 -15.30 4.77 30.05
C GLU A 707 -15.02 4.30 31.47
N ILE A 708 -13.78 3.86 31.70
CA ILE A 708 -13.33 3.38 33.00
C ILE A 708 -12.47 4.48 33.61
N GLU A 709 -12.94 5.03 34.72
CA GLU A 709 -12.19 6.00 35.52
C GLU A 709 -11.94 5.41 36.94
N TRP A 710 -10.69 5.48 37.37
CA TRP A 710 -10.29 5.14 38.71
C TRP A 710 -9.43 6.25 39.29
N LYS A 711 -9.75 6.65 40.53
CA LYS A 711 -8.98 7.59 41.32
C LYS A 711 -9.07 7.19 42.79
N GLY A 712 -7.92 7.02 43.45
CA GLY A 712 -7.89 6.50 44.79
C GLY A 712 -6.61 6.79 45.56
N GLU A 713 -6.41 6.07 46.67
CA GLU A 713 -5.15 6.12 47.40
C GLU A 713 -4.01 5.64 46.51
N PRO A 714 -2.86 6.35 46.46
CA PRO A 714 -1.74 5.97 45.63
C PRO A 714 -1.21 4.58 45.91
N PHE A 715 -0.85 3.84 44.87
CA PHE A 715 -0.23 2.52 44.97
C PHE A 715 0.93 2.38 43.97
N GLU A 716 1.83 1.45 44.19
CA GLU A 716 2.93 1.14 43.30
C GLU A 716 2.54 0.08 42.27
N ALA A 717 2.78 0.33 40.98
CA ALA A 717 2.59 -0.62 39.88
C ALA A 717 3.62 -0.43 38.79
N ARG A 718 3.87 -1.47 38.02
CA ARG A 718 4.52 -1.42 36.71
C ARG A 718 3.51 -1.65 35.61
N TYR A 719 2.52 -2.46 35.83
CA TYR A 719 1.50 -2.84 34.86
C TYR A 719 0.12 -2.43 35.37
N VAL A 720 -0.67 -1.87 34.43
CA VAL A 720 -2.09 -1.55 34.66
C VAL A 720 -2.88 -2.03 33.44
N GLY A 721 -4.04 -2.62 33.64
CA GLY A 721 -4.83 -3.05 32.48
C GLY A 721 -6.26 -3.51 32.87
N ILE A 722 -7.00 -3.83 31.82
CA ILE A 722 -8.34 -4.38 31.91
C ILE A 722 -8.37 -5.83 31.45
N ARG A 723 -9.07 -6.66 32.20
CA ARG A 723 -9.27 -8.08 31.90
C ARG A 723 -10.73 -8.36 31.64
N LYS A 724 -10.97 -9.08 30.54
CA LYS A 724 -12.29 -9.55 30.13
C LYS A 724 -12.78 -10.64 31.07
N LEU A 725 -13.92 -10.42 31.67
CA LEU A 725 -14.64 -11.43 32.45
C LEU A 725 -15.62 -12.21 31.57
N GLU A 726 -16.20 -13.29 32.11
CA GLU A 726 -17.12 -14.13 31.34
C GLU A 726 -18.36 -13.35 30.87
N SER A 727 -18.59 -13.36 29.55
CA SER A 727 -19.78 -12.82 28.90
C SER A 727 -20.04 -13.50 27.55
N LYS A 728 -21.16 -13.20 26.92
CA LYS A 728 -21.51 -13.73 25.60
C LYS A 728 -20.94 -12.90 24.44
N LYS A 729 -20.40 -11.72 24.73
CA LYS A 729 -19.90 -10.79 23.71
C LYS A 729 -18.61 -11.34 23.08
N ARG A 730 -18.52 -11.25 21.76
CA ARG A 730 -17.40 -11.75 20.95
C ARG A 730 -16.91 -10.72 19.94
N ASN A 731 -17.40 -9.50 20.01
CA ASN A 731 -16.95 -8.39 19.18
C ASN A 731 -15.44 -8.14 19.37
N TRP A 732 -14.86 -7.31 18.55
CA TRP A 732 -13.49 -6.83 18.75
C TRP A 732 -13.39 -5.95 19.99
N LEU A 733 -12.14 -5.64 20.39
CA LEU A 733 -11.85 -4.60 21.36
C LEU A 733 -11.19 -3.43 20.65
N ALA A 734 -11.62 -2.21 20.93
CA ALA A 734 -10.92 -1.00 20.55
C ALA A 734 -10.65 -0.15 21.81
N ILE A 735 -9.49 0.48 21.89
CA ILE A 735 -9.08 1.40 22.95
C ILE A 735 -8.63 2.70 22.34
N ARG A 736 -9.30 3.81 22.65
CA ARG A 736 -8.98 5.16 22.16
C ARG A 736 -8.00 5.90 23.08
N SER A 737 -8.08 5.67 24.37
CA SER A 737 -7.23 6.31 25.34
C SER A 737 -6.97 5.37 26.50
N PHE A 738 -5.74 5.36 26.98
CA PHE A 738 -5.31 4.62 28.16
C PHE A 738 -4.33 5.50 28.94
N ASP A 739 -4.86 6.28 29.87
CA ASP A 739 -4.10 7.27 30.63
C ASP A 739 -3.83 6.79 32.04
N ILE A 740 -2.58 6.92 32.48
CA ILE A 740 -2.13 6.64 33.85
C ILE A 740 -1.55 7.93 34.42
N ASN A 741 -2.10 8.43 35.51
CA ASN A 741 -1.79 9.74 36.08
C ASN A 741 -1.89 10.83 35.00
N PRO A 742 -3.06 11.01 34.35
CA PRO A 742 -3.18 11.93 33.22
C PRO A 742 -2.77 13.34 33.62
N VAL A 743 -2.00 13.96 32.75
CA VAL A 743 -1.57 15.35 32.87
C VAL A 743 -2.21 16.18 31.75
N THR A 744 -2.48 17.45 32.03
CA THR A 744 -2.98 18.36 31.00
C THR A 744 -1.85 18.90 30.14
N LYS A 745 -2.14 19.32 28.90
CA LYS A 745 -1.14 19.96 28.02
C LYS A 745 -0.44 21.16 28.67
N ALA A 746 -1.09 21.83 29.62
CA ALA A 746 -0.50 22.91 30.38
C ALA A 746 0.58 22.44 31.38
N GLU A 747 0.58 21.17 31.75
CA GLU A 747 1.53 20.57 32.69
C GLU A 747 2.72 19.88 32.02
N TYR A 748 2.73 19.74 30.67
CA TYR A 748 3.78 19.03 29.93
C TYR A 748 5.18 19.56 30.23
N GLY A 749 5.36 20.81 30.50
CA GLY A 749 6.69 21.35 30.84
C GLY A 749 7.19 21.04 32.27
N ILE A 750 6.45 20.26 33.09
CA ILE A 750 6.77 19.90 34.48
C ILE A 750 6.29 18.49 34.86
N ASP A 751 6.02 17.63 33.87
CA ASP A 751 5.40 16.31 34.10
C ASP A 751 6.42 15.18 34.29
N ASN A 752 7.71 15.50 34.24
CA ASN A 752 8.83 14.55 34.26
C ASN A 752 8.80 13.55 33.11
N ASN A 753 8.31 14.00 31.96
CA ASN A 753 8.26 13.21 30.74
C ASN A 753 8.97 13.94 29.58
N PRO A 754 10.16 13.53 29.17
CA PRO A 754 10.92 14.21 28.11
C PRO A 754 10.30 14.04 26.70
N PHE A 755 9.24 13.23 26.57
CA PHE A 755 8.55 12.97 25.30
C PHE A 755 7.35 13.91 25.06
N THR A 756 6.98 14.74 26.05
CA THR A 756 5.96 15.76 25.95
C THR A 756 6.59 17.15 25.90
N ALA A 757 5.86 18.13 25.39
CA ALA A 757 6.33 19.51 25.38
C ALA A 757 5.17 20.47 25.60
N LEU A 758 5.38 21.45 26.48
CA LEU A 758 4.46 22.57 26.66
C LEU A 758 4.62 23.55 25.48
N ALA A 759 3.56 23.73 24.71
CA ALA A 759 3.45 24.84 23.76
C ALA A 759 3.17 26.14 24.51
N THR A 760 4.06 27.14 24.39
CA THR A 760 4.02 28.32 25.26
C THR A 760 3.19 29.47 24.71
N GLU A 761 2.77 29.42 23.45
CA GLU A 761 2.21 30.56 22.73
C GLU A 761 3.06 31.84 22.88
N GLY A 762 4.39 31.66 22.97
CA GLY A 762 5.35 32.74 23.17
C GLY A 762 5.64 33.11 24.63
N LYS A 763 4.93 32.56 25.61
CA LYS A 763 5.16 32.78 27.05
C LYS A 763 4.82 31.55 27.88
N ALA A 764 5.63 31.26 28.89
CA ALA A 764 5.34 30.27 29.92
C ALA A 764 5.68 30.80 31.31
N SER A 765 5.02 30.25 32.33
CA SER A 765 5.28 30.63 33.75
C SER A 765 5.29 29.33 34.59
N PHE A 766 6.33 29.20 35.39
CA PHE A 766 6.53 28.04 36.24
C PHE A 766 6.63 28.48 37.70
N THR A 767 5.82 27.88 38.58
CA THR A 767 5.85 28.16 40.02
C THR A 767 7.01 27.42 40.67
N VAL A 768 7.87 28.12 41.38
CA VAL A 768 8.98 27.57 42.14
C VAL A 768 8.49 27.30 43.58
N LYS A 769 8.54 26.00 43.97
CA LYS A 769 8.12 25.58 45.31
C LYS A 769 9.19 25.94 46.37
N GLU A 770 8.74 26.14 47.61
CA GLU A 770 9.65 26.38 48.74
C GLU A 770 10.71 25.28 48.89
N GLY A 771 11.95 25.69 49.04
CA GLY A 771 13.09 24.76 49.19
C GLY A 771 13.80 24.45 47.87
N ILE A 772 13.27 24.85 46.73
CA ILE A 772 13.94 24.72 45.45
C ILE A 772 15.06 25.76 45.34
N THR A 773 16.26 25.32 44.93
CA THR A 773 17.41 26.19 44.77
C THR A 773 17.89 26.34 43.35
N THR A 774 17.59 25.38 42.50
CA THR A 774 17.98 25.40 41.07
C THR A 774 16.86 24.92 40.16
N ALA A 775 16.87 25.36 38.92
CA ALA A 775 16.03 24.82 37.85
C ALA A 775 16.86 24.60 36.58
N THR A 776 16.54 23.52 35.85
CA THR A 776 17.08 23.28 34.52
C THR A 776 15.91 23.28 33.53
N LEU A 777 15.93 24.20 32.59
CA LEU A 777 14.97 24.27 31.49
C LEU A 777 15.53 23.55 30.26
N LEU A 778 14.77 22.58 29.76
CA LEU A 778 14.96 21.90 28.47
C LEU A 778 13.94 22.47 27.49
N MET A 779 14.38 23.14 26.45
CA MET A 779 13.51 23.96 25.57
C MET A 779 13.79 23.65 24.11
N GLY A 780 12.87 24.05 23.24
CA GLY A 780 13.15 24.26 21.83
C GLY A 780 14.10 25.42 21.60
N THR A 781 14.55 25.62 20.35
CA THR A 781 15.48 26.71 19.99
C THR A 781 14.84 28.07 20.34
N PRO A 782 15.49 28.89 21.16
CA PRO A 782 14.97 30.20 21.53
C PRO A 782 14.96 31.17 20.33
N GLU A 783 13.92 32.00 20.24
CA GLU A 783 13.86 33.08 19.28
C GLU A 783 14.83 34.22 19.64
N ALA A 784 15.17 35.05 18.65
CA ALA A 784 15.99 36.23 18.91
C ALA A 784 15.29 37.17 19.90
N GLY A 785 15.95 37.46 21.02
CA GLY A 785 15.38 38.30 22.10
C GLY A 785 14.56 37.51 23.12
N ALA A 786 14.60 36.19 23.11
CA ALA A 786 14.00 35.35 24.15
C ALA A 786 14.56 35.73 25.52
N ARG A 787 13.73 35.72 26.56
CA ARG A 787 14.09 36.08 27.91
C ARG A 787 13.54 35.16 28.97
N VAL A 788 14.32 34.98 30.02
CA VAL A 788 13.84 34.34 31.25
C VAL A 788 13.90 35.39 32.38
N LYS A 789 12.83 35.45 33.15
CA LYS A 789 12.69 36.36 34.25
C LYS A 789 12.34 35.59 35.51
N MET A 790 13.01 35.85 36.61
CA MET A 790 12.69 35.26 37.91
C MET A 790 12.11 36.31 38.83
N LEU A 791 11.02 35.95 39.49
CA LEU A 791 10.29 36.84 40.43
C LEU A 791 10.27 36.24 41.82
N ASP A 792 10.35 37.11 42.85
CA ASP A 792 10.08 36.73 44.24
C ASP A 792 8.58 36.54 44.53
N ALA A 793 8.23 36.23 45.79
CA ALA A 793 6.83 36.03 46.20
C ALA A 793 5.98 37.31 46.15
N GLU A 794 6.60 38.46 46.18
CA GLU A 794 5.97 39.79 46.07
C GLU A 794 5.88 40.26 44.61
N GLY A 795 6.41 39.47 43.65
CA GLY A 795 6.41 39.79 42.22
C GLY A 795 7.54 40.74 41.77
N ASN A 796 8.56 40.97 42.62
CA ASN A 796 9.73 41.78 42.25
C ASN A 796 10.69 40.92 41.40
N THR A 797 11.32 41.58 40.43
CA THR A 797 12.31 40.90 39.57
C THR A 797 13.63 40.63 40.32
N LEU A 798 13.97 39.35 40.47
CA LEU A 798 15.27 38.92 40.98
C LEU A 798 16.33 38.84 39.90
N SER A 799 15.93 38.38 38.71
CA SER A 799 16.79 38.27 37.54
C SER A 799 15.98 38.44 36.25
N ASP A 800 16.59 39.03 35.25
CA ASP A 800 16.03 39.14 33.87
C ASP A 800 17.19 39.04 32.88
N MET A 801 17.26 37.91 32.16
CA MET A 801 18.35 37.62 31.27
C MET A 801 17.90 37.14 29.91
N GLU A 802 18.71 37.33 28.89
CA GLU A 802 18.51 36.81 27.54
C GLU A 802 18.76 35.31 27.50
N VAL A 803 17.92 34.58 26.77
CA VAL A 803 18.02 33.15 26.55
C VAL A 803 18.50 32.93 25.12
N SER A 804 19.69 32.32 24.98
CA SER A 804 20.27 32.02 23.67
C SER A 804 20.59 30.53 23.46
N LYS A 805 20.28 29.67 24.44
CA LYS A 805 20.53 28.22 24.40
C LYS A 805 19.26 27.47 24.73
N ALA A 806 19.11 26.28 24.16
CA ALA A 806 17.99 25.38 24.40
C ALA A 806 18.05 24.66 25.76
N ILE A 807 19.20 24.69 26.43
CA ILE A 807 19.35 24.30 27.84
C ILE A 807 19.72 25.53 28.67
N LEU A 808 19.02 25.73 29.77
CA LEU A 808 19.29 26.84 30.67
C LEU A 808 19.28 26.36 32.13
N HIS A 809 20.40 26.62 32.82
CA HIS A 809 20.53 26.37 34.25
C HIS A 809 20.31 27.66 35.04
N LEU A 810 19.38 27.65 35.99
CA LEU A 810 19.01 28.81 36.80
C LEU A 810 19.31 28.59 38.30
N ASP A 811 19.86 29.63 38.94
CA ASP A 811 19.87 29.70 40.38
C ASP A 811 18.55 30.32 40.85
N CYS A 812 17.73 29.54 41.54
CA CYS A 812 16.35 29.90 41.93
C CYS A 812 16.23 30.32 43.38
N VAL A 813 17.32 30.56 44.05
CA VAL A 813 17.28 30.99 45.47
C VAL A 813 16.46 32.29 45.63
N GLY A 814 15.36 32.17 46.39
CA GLY A 814 14.43 33.31 46.59
C GLY A 814 13.40 33.51 45.47
N ALA A 815 13.46 32.77 44.38
CA ALA A 815 12.46 32.85 43.34
C ALA A 815 11.16 32.13 43.74
N ALA A 816 10.02 32.72 43.40
CA ALA A 816 8.72 32.11 43.49
C ALA A 816 8.12 31.76 42.11
N THR A 817 8.61 32.45 41.06
CA THR A 817 8.12 32.25 39.70
C THR A 817 9.26 32.41 38.69
N ILE A 818 9.27 31.56 37.69
CA ILE A 818 10.10 31.68 36.46
C ILE A 818 9.15 32.02 35.33
N GLU A 819 9.35 33.15 34.67
CA GLU A 819 8.65 33.55 33.44
C GLU A 819 9.60 33.42 32.24
N LEU A 820 9.13 32.74 31.21
CA LEU A 820 9.87 32.49 29.96
C LEU A 820 9.12 33.18 28.80
N SER A 821 9.83 33.84 27.91
CA SER A 821 9.28 34.41 26.68
C SER A 821 10.18 34.19 25.47
N GLY A 822 9.59 34.11 24.25
CA GLY A 822 10.32 33.88 23.00
C GLY A 822 10.86 32.46 22.84
N VAL A 823 10.21 31.50 23.46
CA VAL A 823 10.47 30.07 23.28
C VAL A 823 9.16 29.39 22.96
N ALA A 824 9.07 28.68 21.84
CA ALA A 824 7.83 28.04 21.41
C ALA A 824 7.46 26.79 22.22
N LEU A 825 8.46 25.98 22.59
CA LEU A 825 8.29 24.70 23.27
C LEU A 825 9.18 24.61 24.52
N VAL A 826 8.61 24.12 25.63
CA VAL A 826 9.37 23.70 26.82
C VAL A 826 9.12 22.22 27.05
N TYR A 827 10.17 21.41 26.93
CA TYR A 827 10.10 19.96 27.14
C TYR A 827 10.06 19.62 28.62
N GLU A 828 10.87 20.36 29.43
CA GLU A 828 10.84 20.13 30.89
C GLU A 828 11.47 21.31 31.64
N CYS A 829 10.91 21.62 32.79
CA CYS A 829 11.47 22.51 33.81
C CYS A 829 11.77 21.68 35.06
N LEU A 830 12.99 21.22 35.19
CA LEU A 830 13.45 20.36 36.27
C LEU A 830 13.85 21.19 37.50
N PHE A 831 13.10 21.11 38.56
CA PHE A 831 13.35 21.76 39.85
C PHE A 831 14.17 20.89 40.79
N ARG A 832 15.17 21.50 41.46
CA ARG A 832 16.03 20.83 42.46
C ARG A 832 16.29 21.68 43.67
#